data_2ae733482c0523fdf276ef8fde9c2827
#
_entry.id   2ae733482c0523fdf276ef8fde9c2827
#
_cell.length_a   1.000
_cell.length_b   1.000
_cell.length_c   1.000
_cell.angle_alpha   90.00
_cell.angle_beta   90.00
_cell.angle_gamma   90.00
#
_symmetry.space_group_name_H-M   'P 1'
#
loop_
_entity.id
_entity.type
_entity.pdbx_description
1 polymer ?
#
loop_
_entity_poly.entity_id
_entity_poly.type
_entity_poly.pdbx_seq_one_letter_code
_entity_poly.pdbx_strand_id
1 'polypeptide(L)'
;MGGNKRPRERDPGGRVVPQQVVLPLVLIAVVLGSMAKQTAAADAPDFVAEIQPLLVAHCYECHAGEAAESGLRLDIKSEAFRGGDGHGPAVVAGDAQASPLVQFTRSDDPQLQMPPPEAVSARLTAEQQALLAAWVDAGAVWPEGVDTAVLADRRDHWAFRPVVRPQLPDVDQPEWVRNGLDAFIKSRLEAVGLSPSPEADRRTWLRRVTLDLTGLPPTPEESVAFLTDQTADAYERVVERLLASPRYGERYAQHWLDIVRYADTHGYEVNTERVNAWPYRDWVIDALNRDLPYDHFVRQQLVGDAFGEDAATGFLVTAAVLLPGQIGADEASKRQARQEALADIIINVSDSFLGLSVGCARCHDHKFDPVAQRDYYTMQAFLSGVRYEDRPYHAPAAEAARARIAELKQQQAAAEAELAAEPTDERRGQLEHDVAELKKQLTAETVKTRVFAGSFQKPDEVFLLSRGDPEQPGDLVWPQSLAAFDDQLQPVGLGPGAGDQTRRLALANWITHPSHPLTARVMVNRLWQWHFGIGLVESASDFGRNGTLPSHPLLLDWLAAEFVANGWSVKDMHRQIVLSATYRQAGGPGQPEAMAIDADSRLLWRFPSRRLEAEAIRDSMLAVSGRLNLVMGGRGFDLFRSRGGLSGFPPIEQFGPEGRRRMIYAHKIRMEKESVFGAFDCPDAGQTLDRRRRSTTPIQALNLFNSPFTIDEAEAFAARVTQEVAGAGADDEHVDEQISQQVERAFLLAVARAPDDVEREACCAVVREHGLASLCRALLNTNEFLFLP
;
A
#
# COMPACT_ATOMS: atom_id res chain seq x y z
N MET A 1 40.75 -20.78 49.49
CA MET A 1 41.20 -22.04 50.19
C MET A 1 40.69 -23.17 49.32
N GLY A 2 41.45 -23.73 48.57
CA GLY A 2 42.39 -24.79 48.63
C GLY A 2 41.68 -26.00 48.11
N GLY A 3 42.08 -26.77 47.14
CA GLY A 3 43.28 -27.12 46.53
C GLY A 3 43.22 -28.55 46.01
N ASN A 4 43.64 -28.72 44.78
CA ASN A 4 44.67 -29.65 44.37
C ASN A 4 44.30 -31.15 44.30
N LYS A 5 44.60 -31.87 43.29
CA LYS A 5 45.71 -32.19 42.43
C LYS A 5 45.46 -33.45 41.60
N ARG A 6 46.00 -33.46 40.40
CA ARG A 6 46.32 -34.63 39.57
C ARG A 6 47.34 -35.54 40.33
N PRO A 7 47.71 -36.76 39.86
CA PRO A 7 48.43 -37.04 38.64
C PRO A 7 48.19 -38.43 37.94
N ARG A 8 48.57 -38.51 36.74
CA ARG A 8 49.30 -39.47 35.88
C ARG A 8 49.88 -40.72 36.56
N GLU A 9 49.81 -41.85 35.80
CA GLU A 9 51.05 -42.62 35.48
C GLU A 9 50.82 -43.60 34.31
N ARG A 10 51.88 -43.85 33.61
CA ARG A 10 52.21 -44.48 32.35
C ARG A 10 52.43 -46.00 32.51
N ASP A 11 52.17 -46.73 31.45
CA ASP A 11 52.97 -47.73 30.67
C ASP A 11 54.06 -48.50 31.42
N PRO A 12 54.59 -49.66 31.02
CA PRO A 12 54.71 -50.22 29.67
C PRO A 12 54.69 -51.77 29.58
N GLY A 13 54.72 -52.33 28.37
CA GLY A 13 55.16 -53.65 28.17
C GLY A 13 54.76 -54.40 26.89
N GLY A 14 55.61 -54.24 25.88
CA GLY A 14 55.50 -54.87 24.60
C GLY A 14 55.91 -56.35 24.62
N ARG A 15 55.41 -57.11 23.67
CA ARG A 15 56.12 -58.26 23.01
C ARG A 15 55.54 -58.50 21.60
N VAL A 16 56.39 -58.54 20.64
CA VAL A 16 56.25 -58.95 19.24
C VAL A 16 56.32 -60.46 19.18
N VAL A 17 55.70 -61.11 18.19
CA VAL A 17 56.02 -62.33 17.40
C VAL A 17 54.77 -63.07 16.94
N PRO A 18 54.72 -63.87 15.84
CA PRO A 18 54.73 -63.43 14.41
C PRO A 18 53.48 -63.94 13.61
N GLN A 19 53.54 -63.61 12.34
CA GLN A 19 52.63 -64.12 11.27
C GLN A 19 52.53 -65.61 11.17
N GLN A 20 51.33 -66.25 11.15
CA GLN A 20 51.07 -67.39 10.39
C GLN A 20 49.87 -67.29 9.47
N VAL A 21 50.11 -67.60 8.23
CA VAL A 21 49.26 -67.71 7.08
C VAL A 21 48.18 -68.78 7.30
N VAL A 22 46.89 -68.30 7.12
CA VAL A 22 45.82 -69.28 6.83
C VAL A 22 44.87 -68.53 5.80
N LEU A 23 45.05 -68.82 4.56
CA LEU A 23 44.05 -68.80 3.50
C LEU A 23 43.90 -70.27 3.05
N PRO A 24 42.75 -70.70 2.52
CA PRO A 24 41.48 -70.13 2.15
C PRO A 24 40.28 -71.05 2.56
N LEU A 25 39.23 -70.51 3.13
CA LEU A 25 37.93 -71.18 3.25
C LEU A 25 36.70 -70.28 3.28
N VAL A 26 36.89 -69.01 2.85
CA VAL A 26 35.77 -68.04 2.81
C VAL A 26 35.27 -67.78 1.38
N LEU A 27 35.90 -68.38 0.33
CA LEU A 27 35.53 -68.09 -1.07
C LEU A 27 34.42 -68.97 -1.66
N ILE A 28 33.88 -69.96 -0.89
CA ILE A 28 32.79 -70.82 -1.39
C ILE A 28 31.40 -70.39 -0.83
N ALA A 29 31.34 -69.64 0.27
CA ALA A 29 30.07 -69.25 0.83
C ALA A 29 29.51 -67.94 0.17
N VAL A 30 30.35 -67.18 -0.54
CA VAL A 30 29.91 -65.90 -1.21
C VAL A 30 29.37 -66.17 -2.61
N VAL A 31 29.75 -67.28 -3.26
CA VAL A 31 29.25 -67.62 -4.60
C VAL A 31 27.90 -68.37 -4.57
N LEU A 32 27.50 -68.93 -3.44
CA LEU A 32 26.18 -69.57 -3.27
C LEU A 32 25.12 -68.62 -2.66
N GLY A 33 25.54 -67.50 -2.10
CA GLY A 33 24.63 -66.43 -1.64
C GLY A 33 24.19 -65.43 -2.74
N SER A 34 24.91 -65.43 -3.89
CA SER A 34 24.65 -64.53 -5.03
C SER A 34 23.75 -65.17 -6.12
N MET A 35 23.35 -66.40 -5.97
CA MET A 35 22.42 -67.05 -6.91
C MET A 35 20.98 -67.22 -6.43
N ALA A 36 20.63 -66.67 -5.28
CA ALA A 36 19.28 -66.78 -4.74
C ALA A 36 18.49 -65.45 -4.74
N LYS A 37 18.91 -64.41 -5.52
CA LYS A 37 18.15 -63.18 -5.72
C LYS A 37 18.15 -62.69 -7.20
N GLN A 38 18.03 -63.61 -8.12
CA GLN A 38 17.56 -63.38 -9.48
C GLN A 38 16.17 -64.00 -9.64
N THR A 39 15.24 -63.59 -8.80
CA THR A 39 13.83 -63.67 -9.17
C THR A 39 13.50 -62.39 -9.91
N ALA A 40 13.26 -62.51 -11.22
CA ALA A 40 12.56 -61.67 -12.12
C ALA A 40 12.49 -60.23 -11.67
N ALA A 41 13.38 -59.38 -12.16
CA ALA A 41 13.02 -57.99 -12.37
C ALA A 41 11.83 -58.04 -13.35
N ALA A 42 10.59 -57.89 -12.81
CA ALA A 42 9.49 -57.44 -13.64
C ALA A 42 9.96 -56.13 -14.26
N ASP A 43 9.92 -56.05 -15.59
CA ASP A 43 10.29 -54.80 -16.30
C ASP A 43 9.57 -53.64 -15.62
N ALA A 44 10.34 -52.62 -15.21
CA ALA A 44 9.75 -51.42 -14.59
C ALA A 44 8.70 -50.82 -15.54
N PRO A 45 7.51 -50.46 -15.06
CA PRO A 45 6.46 -49.94 -15.92
C PRO A 45 6.97 -48.78 -16.78
N ASP A 46 6.69 -48.82 -18.09
CA ASP A 46 7.08 -47.77 -19.03
C ASP A 46 6.19 -46.55 -18.85
N PHE A 47 6.81 -45.40 -18.63
CA PHE A 47 6.07 -44.17 -18.40
C PHE A 47 5.18 -43.81 -19.57
N VAL A 48 5.69 -43.82 -20.80
CA VAL A 48 4.97 -43.37 -22.01
C VAL A 48 3.88 -44.36 -22.42
N ALA A 49 4.18 -45.66 -22.34
CA ALA A 49 3.26 -46.69 -22.79
C ALA A 49 2.18 -47.05 -21.77
N GLU A 50 2.44 -46.90 -20.43
CA GLU A 50 1.58 -47.43 -19.38
C GLU A 50 1.14 -46.35 -18.38
N ILE A 51 2.05 -45.51 -17.89
CA ILE A 51 1.76 -44.56 -16.82
C ILE A 51 1.12 -43.27 -17.33
N GLN A 52 1.67 -42.64 -18.36
CA GLN A 52 1.15 -41.40 -18.93
C GLN A 52 -0.31 -41.55 -19.42
N PRO A 53 -0.69 -42.63 -20.14
CA PRO A 53 -2.10 -42.85 -20.50
C PRO A 53 -3.02 -42.97 -19.29
N LEU A 54 -2.54 -43.56 -18.18
CA LEU A 54 -3.30 -43.67 -16.93
C LEU A 54 -3.50 -42.28 -16.28
N LEU A 55 -2.46 -41.44 -16.20
CA LEU A 55 -2.53 -40.09 -15.73
C LEU A 55 -3.47 -39.24 -16.57
N VAL A 56 -3.39 -39.33 -17.90
CA VAL A 56 -4.29 -38.66 -18.85
C VAL A 56 -5.75 -39.05 -18.60
N ALA A 57 -6.04 -40.30 -18.41
CA ALA A 57 -7.42 -40.81 -18.27
C ALA A 57 -8.08 -40.47 -16.95
N HIS A 58 -7.29 -40.33 -15.83
CA HIS A 58 -7.83 -40.26 -14.51
C HIS A 58 -7.43 -39.01 -13.69
N CYS A 59 -6.37 -38.29 -14.13
CA CYS A 59 -5.79 -37.22 -13.33
C CYS A 59 -5.74 -35.87 -14.05
N TYR A 60 -5.53 -35.85 -15.37
CA TYR A 60 -5.29 -34.57 -16.11
C TYR A 60 -6.53 -33.70 -16.21
N GLU A 61 -7.74 -34.23 -16.03
CA GLU A 61 -8.95 -33.40 -16.00
C GLU A 61 -8.85 -32.28 -14.93
N CYS A 62 -8.29 -32.60 -13.76
CA CYS A 62 -8.12 -31.67 -12.64
C CYS A 62 -6.66 -31.24 -12.43
N HIS A 63 -5.68 -32.06 -12.81
CA HIS A 63 -4.26 -31.87 -12.48
C HIS A 63 -3.37 -31.66 -13.70
N ALA A 64 -3.87 -30.97 -14.74
CA ALA A 64 -3.10 -30.53 -15.90
C ALA A 64 -3.45 -29.10 -16.30
N GLY A 65 -2.55 -28.44 -17.01
CA GLY A 65 -2.74 -27.05 -17.47
C GLY A 65 -2.55 -25.99 -16.37
N GLU A 66 -2.76 -24.72 -16.70
CA GLU A 66 -2.49 -23.60 -15.80
C GLU A 66 -3.50 -23.48 -14.64
N ALA A 67 -4.70 -24.03 -14.81
CA ALA A 67 -5.76 -24.01 -13.81
C ALA A 67 -5.82 -25.28 -12.96
N ALA A 68 -4.73 -26.05 -12.87
CA ALA A 68 -4.68 -27.30 -12.13
C ALA A 68 -5.09 -27.13 -10.67
N GLU A 69 -6.00 -27.98 -10.20
CA GLU A 69 -6.53 -27.92 -8.87
C GLU A 69 -5.46 -28.20 -7.81
N SER A 70 -5.53 -27.45 -6.70
CA SER A 70 -4.55 -27.48 -5.59
C SER A 70 -3.11 -27.28 -6.06
N GLY A 71 -2.89 -26.60 -7.19
CA GLY A 71 -1.55 -26.33 -7.73
C GLY A 71 -0.77 -27.58 -8.17
N LEU A 72 -1.38 -28.77 -8.20
CA LEU A 72 -0.73 -30.02 -8.58
C LEU A 72 -0.79 -30.22 -10.10
N ARG A 73 0.37 -30.27 -10.74
CA ARG A 73 0.54 -30.54 -12.18
C ARG A 73 1.13 -31.96 -12.36
N LEU A 74 0.34 -32.85 -12.90
CA LEU A 74 0.78 -34.22 -13.23
C LEU A 74 1.11 -34.40 -14.72
N ASP A 75 1.00 -33.33 -15.50
CA ASP A 75 1.34 -33.26 -16.92
C ASP A 75 2.77 -32.76 -17.17
N ILE A 76 3.51 -32.40 -16.12
CA ILE A 76 4.89 -31.94 -16.14
C ILE A 76 5.70 -32.63 -15.05
N LYS A 77 6.84 -33.25 -15.46
CA LYS A 77 7.72 -33.98 -14.54
C LYS A 77 8.13 -33.20 -13.30
N SER A 78 8.73 -32.02 -13.50
CA SER A 78 9.23 -31.21 -12.39
C SER A 78 8.13 -30.85 -11.39
N GLU A 79 6.93 -30.59 -11.85
CA GLU A 79 5.79 -30.21 -11.00
C GLU A 79 5.19 -31.43 -10.26
N ALA A 80 5.10 -32.57 -10.91
CA ALA A 80 4.65 -33.82 -10.26
C ALA A 80 5.57 -34.20 -9.10
N PHE A 81 6.90 -34.04 -9.27
CA PHE A 81 7.88 -34.32 -8.22
C PHE A 81 7.97 -33.21 -7.17
N ARG A 82 7.62 -31.98 -7.50
CA ARG A 82 7.48 -30.87 -6.55
C ARG A 82 6.21 -31.03 -5.68
N GLY A 83 5.12 -31.46 -6.30
CA GLY A 83 3.79 -31.56 -5.67
C GLY A 83 2.97 -30.28 -5.74
N GLY A 84 1.77 -30.34 -5.18
CA GLY A 84 0.81 -29.24 -5.08
C GLY A 84 0.88 -28.50 -3.76
N ASP A 85 -0.12 -27.64 -3.50
CA ASP A 85 -0.17 -26.70 -2.38
C ASP A 85 -0.28 -27.35 -0.98
N GLY A 86 -0.70 -28.63 -0.91
CA GLY A 86 -1.12 -29.24 0.37
C GLY A 86 -0.21 -30.31 0.96
N HIS A 87 0.44 -31.16 0.16
CA HIS A 87 0.99 -32.45 0.64
C HIS A 87 2.46 -32.72 0.26
N GLY A 88 3.19 -31.68 -0.22
CA GLY A 88 4.58 -31.82 -0.66
C GLY A 88 4.69 -32.64 -1.96
N PRO A 89 5.84 -33.29 -2.25
CA PRO A 89 6.04 -34.04 -3.47
C PRO A 89 4.92 -35.05 -3.70
N ALA A 90 4.26 -35.00 -4.88
CA ALA A 90 3.22 -35.96 -5.21
C ALA A 90 3.79 -37.34 -5.50
N VAL A 91 5.06 -37.40 -5.99
CA VAL A 91 5.81 -38.59 -6.30
C VAL A 91 7.12 -38.59 -5.53
N VAL A 92 7.33 -39.59 -4.68
CA VAL A 92 8.59 -39.84 -3.97
C VAL A 92 9.25 -41.02 -4.67
N ALA A 93 10.25 -40.78 -5.50
CA ALA A 93 10.88 -41.80 -6.30
C ALA A 93 11.47 -42.94 -5.43
N GLY A 94 11.11 -44.18 -5.74
CA GLY A 94 11.52 -45.33 -5.00
C GLY A 94 10.71 -45.65 -3.73
N ASP A 95 9.67 -44.88 -3.42
CA ASP A 95 8.82 -45.11 -2.24
C ASP A 95 7.36 -44.82 -2.57
N ALA A 96 6.62 -45.81 -3.00
CA ALA A 96 5.20 -45.72 -3.30
C ALA A 96 4.36 -45.46 -2.02
N GLN A 97 4.85 -45.90 -0.86
CA GLN A 97 4.12 -45.68 0.39
C GLN A 97 4.21 -44.26 0.90
N ALA A 98 5.32 -43.56 0.63
CA ALA A 98 5.50 -42.13 0.95
C ALA A 98 4.92 -41.21 -0.12
N SER A 99 4.48 -41.71 -1.28
CA SER A 99 3.99 -40.92 -2.39
C SER A 99 2.50 -40.58 -2.27
N PRO A 100 2.08 -39.31 -2.05
CA PRO A 100 0.69 -38.90 -2.01
C PRO A 100 -0.13 -39.33 -3.23
N LEU A 101 0.44 -39.31 -4.41
CA LEU A 101 -0.20 -39.79 -5.65
C LEU A 101 -0.70 -41.23 -5.50
N VAL A 102 0.10 -42.12 -4.88
CA VAL A 102 -0.29 -43.51 -4.67
C VAL A 102 -1.23 -43.66 -3.46
N GLN A 103 -0.96 -42.95 -2.38
CA GLN A 103 -1.79 -43.00 -1.16
C GLN A 103 -3.24 -42.57 -1.47
N PHE A 104 -3.43 -41.44 -2.17
CA PHE A 104 -4.78 -40.89 -2.42
C PHE A 104 -5.56 -41.69 -3.43
N THR A 105 -4.91 -42.35 -4.42
CA THR A 105 -5.60 -43.27 -5.33
C THR A 105 -6.10 -44.51 -4.62
N ARG A 106 -5.53 -44.89 -3.48
CA ARG A 106 -5.91 -46.04 -2.64
C ARG A 106 -6.81 -45.71 -1.47
N SER A 107 -6.95 -44.41 -1.15
CA SER A 107 -7.75 -43.96 0.00
C SER A 107 -9.22 -44.28 -0.17
N ASP A 108 -9.87 -44.72 0.92
CA ASP A 108 -11.32 -44.85 1.02
C ASP A 108 -11.96 -43.66 1.76
N ASP A 109 -11.16 -42.73 2.25
CA ASP A 109 -11.63 -41.48 2.82
C ASP A 109 -12.09 -40.54 1.70
N PRO A 110 -13.38 -40.14 1.64
CA PRO A 110 -13.89 -39.27 0.58
C PRO A 110 -13.19 -37.93 0.47
N GLN A 111 -12.53 -37.47 1.53
CA GLN A 111 -11.79 -36.20 1.54
C GLN A 111 -10.36 -36.34 0.98
N LEU A 112 -9.84 -37.54 0.92
CA LEU A 112 -8.48 -37.83 0.44
C LEU A 112 -8.48 -38.65 -0.86
N GLN A 113 -9.58 -39.31 -1.19
CA GLN A 113 -9.69 -40.18 -2.37
C GLN A 113 -9.48 -39.40 -3.68
N MET A 114 -8.60 -39.92 -4.52
CA MET A 114 -8.38 -39.40 -5.90
C MET A 114 -8.54 -40.52 -6.95
N PRO A 115 -9.29 -40.28 -8.03
CA PRO A 115 -10.19 -39.15 -8.26
C PRO A 115 -11.30 -39.07 -7.17
N PRO A 116 -11.81 -37.86 -6.86
CA PRO A 116 -12.88 -37.72 -5.86
C PRO A 116 -14.19 -38.38 -6.33
N PRO A 117 -15.10 -38.72 -5.41
CA PRO A 117 -16.33 -39.49 -5.74
C PRO A 117 -17.23 -38.81 -6.79
N GLU A 118 -17.19 -37.50 -6.88
CA GLU A 118 -17.95 -36.67 -7.83
C GLU A 118 -17.26 -36.46 -9.20
N ALA A 119 -16.01 -36.90 -9.36
CA ALA A 119 -15.28 -36.74 -10.62
C ALA A 119 -15.93 -37.50 -11.78
N VAL A 120 -15.78 -36.98 -13.00
CA VAL A 120 -16.25 -37.66 -14.23
C VAL A 120 -15.39 -38.91 -14.50
N SER A 121 -14.11 -38.88 -14.17
CA SER A 121 -13.18 -40.00 -14.30
C SER A 121 -13.41 -41.04 -13.20
N ALA A 122 -13.51 -42.31 -13.61
CA ALA A 122 -13.71 -43.41 -12.67
C ALA A 122 -12.47 -43.63 -11.76
N ARG A 123 -12.70 -44.17 -10.56
CA ARG A 123 -11.64 -44.60 -9.64
C ARG A 123 -10.72 -45.62 -10.34
N LEU A 124 -9.43 -45.57 -10.08
CA LEU A 124 -8.46 -46.50 -10.57
C LEU A 124 -8.77 -47.95 -10.10
N THR A 125 -8.64 -48.93 -11.01
CA THR A 125 -8.75 -50.34 -10.62
C THR A 125 -7.56 -50.76 -9.76
N ALA A 126 -7.69 -51.92 -9.08
CA ALA A 126 -6.61 -52.46 -8.26
C ALA A 126 -5.34 -52.71 -9.08
N GLU A 127 -5.49 -53.15 -10.34
CA GLU A 127 -4.37 -53.36 -11.28
C GLU A 127 -3.70 -52.02 -11.65
N GLN A 128 -4.47 -50.96 -11.93
CA GLN A 128 -3.95 -49.64 -12.22
C GLN A 128 -3.23 -49.00 -11.00
N GLN A 129 -3.78 -49.15 -9.81
CA GLN A 129 -3.13 -48.74 -8.57
C GLN A 129 -1.82 -49.48 -8.29
N ALA A 130 -1.79 -50.80 -8.62
CA ALA A 130 -0.59 -51.60 -8.50
C ALA A 130 0.48 -51.19 -9.54
N LEU A 131 0.07 -50.89 -10.76
CA LEU A 131 0.93 -50.41 -11.82
C LEU A 131 1.58 -49.08 -11.45
N LEU A 132 0.79 -48.12 -10.98
CA LEU A 132 1.26 -46.80 -10.53
C LEU A 132 2.28 -46.94 -9.38
N ALA A 133 1.97 -47.78 -8.38
CA ALA A 133 2.88 -48.05 -7.26
C ALA A 133 4.19 -48.72 -7.74
N ALA A 134 4.11 -49.70 -8.65
CA ALA A 134 5.29 -50.37 -9.17
C ALA A 134 6.21 -49.42 -9.94
N TRP A 135 5.62 -48.47 -10.67
CA TRP A 135 6.39 -47.42 -11.36
C TRP A 135 7.12 -46.52 -10.35
N VAL A 136 6.43 -46.11 -9.27
CA VAL A 136 7.06 -45.27 -8.24
C VAL A 136 8.16 -46.03 -7.52
N ASP A 137 7.93 -47.28 -7.12
CA ASP A 137 8.91 -48.12 -6.42
C ASP A 137 10.14 -48.44 -7.32
N ALA A 138 9.94 -48.49 -8.63
CA ALA A 138 11.03 -48.65 -9.61
C ALA A 138 11.85 -47.36 -9.85
N GLY A 139 11.56 -46.28 -9.10
CA GLY A 139 12.27 -45.02 -9.16
C GLY A 139 11.55 -43.92 -9.94
N ALA A 140 10.29 -44.14 -10.30
CA ALA A 140 9.44 -43.21 -11.02
C ALA A 140 10.11 -42.57 -12.25
N VAL A 141 10.66 -43.44 -13.12
CA VAL A 141 11.40 -43.02 -14.30
C VAL A 141 10.45 -42.30 -15.26
N TRP A 142 10.68 -41.00 -15.41
CA TRP A 142 9.94 -40.14 -16.33
C TRP A 142 10.91 -39.62 -17.37
N PRO A 143 10.81 -40.01 -18.64
CA PRO A 143 11.75 -39.61 -19.69
C PRO A 143 11.71 -38.09 -19.94
N GLU A 144 12.83 -37.52 -20.42
CA GLU A 144 12.88 -36.12 -20.82
C GLU A 144 12.11 -35.91 -22.16
N GLY A 145 11.41 -34.77 -22.25
CA GLY A 145 10.71 -34.36 -23.45
C GLY A 145 9.35 -35.03 -23.71
N VAL A 146 8.83 -35.79 -22.73
CA VAL A 146 7.49 -36.41 -22.82
C VAL A 146 6.41 -35.65 -22.05
N ASP A 147 6.74 -34.57 -21.39
CA ASP A 147 5.78 -33.68 -20.77
C ASP A 147 4.74 -33.17 -21.79
N THR A 148 3.47 -33.19 -21.42
CA THR A 148 2.39 -32.75 -22.33
C THR A 148 2.25 -31.23 -22.42
N ALA A 149 2.89 -30.49 -21.52
CA ALA A 149 3.01 -29.05 -21.57
C ALA A 149 4.43 -28.61 -21.21
N VAL A 150 4.82 -27.46 -21.76
CA VAL A 150 6.05 -26.78 -21.36
C VAL A 150 5.65 -25.72 -20.33
N LEU A 151 6.30 -25.71 -19.18
CA LEU A 151 6.12 -24.61 -18.23
C LEU A 151 6.53 -23.31 -18.92
N ALA A 152 5.57 -22.40 -19.10
CA ALA A 152 5.91 -21.04 -19.48
C ALA A 152 6.84 -20.46 -18.39
N ASP A 153 7.94 -19.84 -18.79
CA ASP A 153 8.79 -19.12 -17.86
C ASP A 153 7.94 -17.99 -17.22
N ARG A 154 7.67 -18.10 -15.92
CA ARG A 154 6.88 -17.12 -15.18
C ARG A 154 7.50 -15.73 -15.21
N ARG A 155 8.81 -15.64 -15.49
CA ARG A 155 9.52 -14.36 -15.69
C ARG A 155 9.18 -13.73 -17.04
N ASP A 156 8.65 -14.49 -18.01
CA ASP A 156 8.19 -13.94 -19.29
C ASP A 156 6.83 -13.24 -19.14
N HIS A 157 6.85 -12.15 -18.39
CA HIS A 157 5.73 -11.27 -18.17
C HIS A 157 6.16 -9.81 -18.39
N TRP A 158 5.26 -8.97 -18.89
CA TRP A 158 5.57 -7.58 -19.24
C TRP A 158 6.20 -6.80 -18.08
N ALA A 159 5.70 -7.00 -16.85
CA ALA A 159 6.13 -6.27 -15.66
C ALA A 159 7.57 -6.61 -15.23
N PHE A 160 8.04 -7.82 -15.54
CA PHE A 160 9.40 -8.27 -15.22
C PHE A 160 10.43 -7.91 -16.30
N ARG A 161 10.00 -7.32 -17.43
CA ARG A 161 10.91 -6.89 -18.49
C ARG A 161 11.49 -5.52 -18.16
N PRO A 162 12.74 -5.22 -18.59
CA PRO A 162 13.34 -3.89 -18.42
C PRO A 162 12.45 -2.79 -18.99
N VAL A 163 12.45 -1.63 -18.31
CA VAL A 163 11.81 -0.43 -18.86
C VAL A 163 12.64 0.05 -20.06
N VAL A 164 12.01 0.11 -21.21
CA VAL A 164 12.62 0.68 -22.42
C VAL A 164 11.84 1.91 -22.81
N ARG A 165 12.49 3.08 -22.89
CA ARG A 165 11.84 4.32 -23.33
C ARG A 165 11.39 4.20 -24.79
N PRO A 166 10.07 4.16 -25.07
CA PRO A 166 9.60 4.05 -26.43
C PRO A 166 9.75 5.38 -27.19
N GLN A 167 9.79 5.30 -28.50
CA GLN A 167 9.67 6.47 -29.35
C GLN A 167 8.23 7.01 -29.31
N LEU A 168 8.08 8.31 -29.46
CA LEU A 168 6.76 8.92 -29.58
C LEU A 168 6.09 8.43 -30.87
N PRO A 169 4.84 7.98 -30.80
CA PRO A 169 4.11 7.57 -32.00
C PRO A 169 3.79 8.78 -32.88
N ASP A 170 3.80 8.57 -34.19
CA ASP A 170 3.23 9.51 -35.14
C ASP A 170 1.72 9.48 -35.02
N VAL A 171 1.08 10.65 -35.04
CA VAL A 171 -0.38 10.79 -34.88
C VAL A 171 -0.95 11.75 -35.90
N ASP A 172 -2.22 11.54 -36.26
CA ASP A 172 -3.01 12.51 -37.02
C ASP A 172 -3.28 13.73 -36.15
N GLN A 173 -3.27 14.93 -36.72
CA GLN A 173 -3.49 16.22 -36.04
C GLN A 173 -2.48 16.42 -34.88
N PRO A 174 -1.17 16.49 -35.13
CA PRO A 174 -0.13 16.66 -34.13
C PRO A 174 -0.27 17.97 -33.33
N GLU A 175 -1.06 18.93 -33.82
CA GLU A 175 -1.38 20.21 -33.13
C GLU A 175 -2.21 19.98 -31.82
N TRP A 176 -2.88 18.84 -31.67
CA TRP A 176 -3.57 18.49 -30.42
C TRP A 176 -2.57 18.12 -29.31
N VAL A 177 -1.42 17.58 -29.70
CA VAL A 177 -0.38 17.09 -28.76
C VAL A 177 0.33 18.27 -28.11
N ARG A 178 0.29 18.36 -26.79
CA ARG A 178 0.99 19.37 -25.99
C ARG A 178 2.31 18.85 -25.42
N ASN A 179 2.36 17.56 -25.10
CA ASN A 179 3.56 16.90 -24.64
C ASN A 179 3.57 15.40 -25.04
N GLY A 180 4.65 14.69 -24.70
CA GLY A 180 4.86 13.32 -25.16
C GLY A 180 3.77 12.32 -24.76
N LEU A 181 3.14 12.48 -23.59
CA LEU A 181 2.10 11.55 -23.16
C LEU A 181 0.85 11.61 -24.06
N ASP A 182 0.54 12.78 -24.59
CA ASP A 182 -0.62 12.96 -25.47
C ASP A 182 -0.52 12.17 -26.77
N ALA A 183 0.70 12.03 -27.32
CA ALA A 183 0.93 11.24 -28.51
C ALA A 183 0.51 9.76 -28.33
N PHE A 184 0.83 9.16 -27.18
CA PHE A 184 0.43 7.78 -26.90
C PHE A 184 -1.09 7.65 -26.71
N ILE A 185 -1.73 8.59 -26.04
CA ILE A 185 -3.20 8.61 -25.89
C ILE A 185 -3.87 8.78 -27.27
N LYS A 186 -3.43 9.76 -28.05
CA LYS A 186 -3.96 10.04 -29.38
C LYS A 186 -3.84 8.84 -30.31
N SER A 187 -2.65 8.25 -30.39
CA SER A 187 -2.39 7.03 -31.18
C SER A 187 -3.30 5.87 -30.79
N ARG A 188 -3.56 5.70 -29.48
CA ARG A 188 -4.46 4.65 -29.00
C ARG A 188 -5.92 4.90 -29.35
N LEU A 189 -6.37 6.15 -29.29
CA LEU A 189 -7.71 6.55 -29.72
C LEU A 189 -7.90 6.33 -31.22
N GLU A 190 -6.95 6.74 -32.03
CA GLU A 190 -6.95 6.54 -33.50
C GLU A 190 -7.05 5.06 -33.87
N ALA A 191 -6.31 4.19 -33.16
CA ALA A 191 -6.33 2.74 -33.41
C ALA A 191 -7.72 2.12 -33.21
N VAL A 192 -8.63 2.75 -32.47
CA VAL A 192 -10.01 2.28 -32.24
C VAL A 192 -11.05 3.19 -32.88
N GLY A 193 -10.63 4.18 -33.69
CA GLY A 193 -11.52 5.09 -34.40
C GLY A 193 -12.18 6.15 -33.51
N LEU A 194 -11.60 6.46 -32.34
CA LEU A 194 -12.07 7.51 -31.43
C LEU A 194 -11.30 8.81 -31.62
N SER A 195 -11.95 9.90 -31.30
CA SER A 195 -11.33 11.23 -31.21
C SER A 195 -11.40 11.76 -29.79
N PRO A 196 -10.39 12.52 -29.34
CA PRO A 196 -10.45 13.15 -28.03
C PRO A 196 -11.56 14.21 -27.97
N SER A 197 -12.13 14.41 -26.78
CA SER A 197 -13.08 15.47 -26.51
C SER A 197 -12.43 16.86 -26.68
N PRO A 198 -13.22 17.90 -26.94
CA PRO A 198 -12.73 19.29 -26.92
C PRO A 198 -12.06 19.64 -25.58
N GLU A 199 -11.23 20.67 -25.60
CA GLU A 199 -10.66 21.22 -24.37
C GLU A 199 -11.77 21.76 -23.46
N ALA A 200 -11.65 21.55 -22.16
CA ALA A 200 -12.51 22.15 -21.15
C ALA A 200 -12.33 23.67 -21.11
N ASP A 201 -13.38 24.39 -20.75
CA ASP A 201 -13.25 25.82 -20.52
C ASP A 201 -12.27 26.12 -19.37
N ARG A 202 -11.72 27.32 -19.37
CA ARG A 202 -10.66 27.73 -18.42
C ARG A 202 -11.09 27.60 -16.95
N ARG A 203 -12.36 27.85 -16.64
CA ARG A 203 -12.89 27.78 -15.27
C ARG A 203 -12.98 26.34 -14.80
N THR A 204 -13.51 25.46 -15.65
CA THR A 204 -13.57 24.02 -15.40
C THR A 204 -12.18 23.44 -15.15
N TRP A 205 -11.20 23.79 -16.00
CA TRP A 205 -9.82 23.35 -15.81
C TRP A 205 -9.22 23.87 -14.50
N LEU A 206 -9.40 25.18 -14.19
CA LEU A 206 -8.86 25.78 -12.96
C LEU A 206 -9.41 25.08 -11.72
N ARG A 207 -10.75 24.87 -11.68
CA ARG A 207 -11.38 24.16 -10.55
C ARG A 207 -10.83 22.74 -10.42
N ARG A 208 -10.72 22.03 -11.55
CA ARG A 208 -10.17 20.67 -11.59
C ARG A 208 -8.74 20.63 -11.04
N VAL A 209 -7.84 21.41 -11.59
CA VAL A 209 -6.41 21.35 -11.23
C VAL A 209 -6.16 21.82 -9.80
N THR A 210 -6.93 22.80 -9.30
CA THR A 210 -6.78 23.29 -7.93
C THR A 210 -7.23 22.23 -6.91
N LEU A 211 -8.41 21.64 -7.10
CA LEU A 211 -8.90 20.55 -6.26
C LEU A 211 -8.00 19.30 -6.34
N ASP A 212 -7.48 18.97 -7.50
CA ASP A 212 -6.64 17.81 -7.72
C ASP A 212 -5.28 17.97 -7.04
N LEU A 213 -4.60 19.11 -7.23
CA LEU A 213 -3.26 19.34 -6.67
C LEU A 213 -3.26 19.75 -5.19
N THR A 214 -4.34 20.34 -4.67
CA THR A 214 -4.37 20.87 -3.30
C THR A 214 -5.47 20.29 -2.42
N GLY A 215 -6.48 19.65 -3.00
CA GLY A 215 -7.68 19.19 -2.31
C GLY A 215 -8.60 20.32 -1.83
N LEU A 216 -8.42 21.55 -2.35
CA LEU A 216 -9.20 22.73 -2.00
C LEU A 216 -9.73 23.40 -3.28
N PRO A 217 -10.91 24.04 -3.26
CA PRO A 217 -11.39 24.83 -4.40
C PRO A 217 -10.55 26.08 -4.62
N PRO A 218 -10.50 26.63 -5.86
CA PRO A 218 -9.89 27.91 -6.10
C PRO A 218 -10.70 29.03 -5.42
N THR A 219 -10.02 30.07 -4.97
CA THR A 219 -10.70 31.27 -4.47
C THR A 219 -11.30 32.08 -5.63
N PRO A 220 -12.30 32.95 -5.37
CA PRO A 220 -12.83 33.87 -6.37
C PRO A 220 -11.75 34.75 -7.00
N GLU A 221 -10.79 35.23 -6.21
CA GLU A 221 -9.68 36.08 -6.63
C GLU A 221 -8.73 35.32 -7.60
N GLU A 222 -8.38 34.08 -7.26
CA GLU A 222 -7.60 33.18 -8.13
C GLU A 222 -8.33 32.89 -9.44
N SER A 223 -9.66 32.71 -9.36
CA SER A 223 -10.50 32.48 -10.54
C SER A 223 -10.50 33.71 -11.48
N VAL A 224 -10.71 34.91 -10.95
CA VAL A 224 -10.66 36.16 -11.71
C VAL A 224 -9.27 36.37 -12.32
N ALA A 225 -8.21 36.20 -11.52
CA ALA A 225 -6.83 36.39 -12.00
C ALA A 225 -6.51 35.47 -13.18
N PHE A 226 -6.86 34.19 -13.11
CA PHE A 226 -6.62 33.27 -14.22
C PHE A 226 -7.50 33.51 -15.42
N LEU A 227 -8.80 33.77 -15.25
CA LEU A 227 -9.74 34.00 -16.36
C LEU A 227 -9.43 35.26 -17.16
N THR A 228 -8.85 36.26 -16.53
CA THR A 228 -8.45 37.53 -17.21
C THR A 228 -7.03 37.46 -17.78
N ASP A 229 -6.21 36.54 -17.39
CA ASP A 229 -4.84 36.34 -17.88
C ASP A 229 -4.82 35.75 -19.29
N GLN A 230 -4.38 36.54 -20.27
CA GLN A 230 -4.30 36.15 -21.68
C GLN A 230 -2.89 35.79 -22.12
N THR A 231 -1.94 35.68 -21.22
CA THR A 231 -0.56 35.28 -21.55
C THR A 231 -0.47 33.81 -21.94
N ALA A 232 0.50 33.49 -22.80
CA ALA A 232 0.65 32.12 -23.30
C ALA A 232 0.97 31.07 -22.20
N ASP A 233 1.63 31.51 -21.12
CA ASP A 233 2.06 30.70 -19.98
C ASP A 233 1.09 30.73 -18.77
N ALA A 234 -0.15 31.22 -18.99
CA ALA A 234 -1.13 31.36 -17.90
C ALA A 234 -1.43 30.03 -17.17
N TYR A 235 -1.50 28.91 -17.89
CA TYR A 235 -1.73 27.60 -17.34
C TYR A 235 -0.54 27.11 -16.52
N GLU A 236 0.66 27.27 -17.04
CA GLU A 236 1.91 26.90 -16.39
C GLU A 236 2.08 27.64 -15.07
N ARG A 237 1.79 28.96 -15.05
CA ARG A 237 1.86 29.76 -13.82
C ARG A 237 0.89 29.28 -12.75
N VAL A 238 -0.32 28.89 -13.12
CA VAL A 238 -1.27 28.28 -12.16
C VAL A 238 -0.69 26.98 -11.60
N VAL A 239 -0.18 26.10 -12.46
CA VAL A 239 0.39 24.82 -12.03
C VAL A 239 1.59 25.03 -11.09
N GLU A 240 2.53 25.93 -11.45
CA GLU A 240 3.68 26.21 -10.59
C GLU A 240 3.25 26.77 -9.23
N ARG A 241 2.28 27.66 -9.18
CA ARG A 241 1.73 28.20 -7.94
C ARG A 241 1.13 27.09 -7.07
N LEU A 242 0.37 26.17 -7.66
CA LEU A 242 -0.26 25.08 -6.94
C LEU A 242 0.77 24.04 -6.44
N LEU A 243 1.78 23.71 -7.26
CA LEU A 243 2.88 22.82 -6.87
C LEU A 243 3.80 23.43 -5.80
N ALA A 244 3.92 24.76 -5.75
CA ALA A 244 4.64 25.48 -4.71
C ALA A 244 3.83 25.62 -3.40
N SER A 245 2.52 25.41 -3.45
CA SER A 245 1.65 25.51 -2.28
C SER A 245 1.94 24.39 -1.28
N PRO A 246 2.04 24.68 0.03
CA PRO A 246 2.16 23.64 1.04
C PRO A 246 0.94 22.70 1.11
N ARG A 247 -0.19 23.08 0.51
CA ARG A 247 -1.40 22.25 0.40
C ARG A 247 -1.21 21.09 -0.55
N TYR A 248 -0.24 21.17 -1.48
CA TYR A 248 0.14 20.08 -2.35
C TYR A 248 0.63 18.84 -1.57
N GLY A 249 1.58 19.03 -0.65
CA GLY A 249 2.09 17.91 0.17
C GLY A 249 1.01 17.31 1.07
N GLU A 250 0.11 18.12 1.65
CA GLU A 250 -1.04 17.63 2.42
C GLU A 250 -1.96 16.75 1.56
N ARG A 251 -2.21 17.13 0.31
CA ARG A 251 -3.07 16.40 -0.61
C ARG A 251 -2.46 15.05 -1.00
N TYR A 252 -1.21 15.04 -1.43
CA TYR A 252 -0.57 13.81 -1.92
C TYR A 252 -0.07 12.90 -0.80
N ALA A 253 0.24 13.45 0.37
CA ALA A 253 0.50 12.64 1.56
C ALA A 253 -0.74 11.82 1.96
N GLN A 254 -1.96 12.34 1.76
CA GLN A 254 -3.18 11.56 2.02
C GLN A 254 -3.20 10.26 1.22
N HIS A 255 -2.89 10.33 -0.07
CA HIS A 255 -2.82 9.13 -0.92
C HIS A 255 -1.72 8.16 -0.51
N TRP A 256 -0.54 8.68 -0.15
CA TRP A 256 0.56 7.84 0.33
C TRP A 256 0.22 7.13 1.64
N LEU A 257 -0.39 7.84 2.58
CA LEU A 257 -0.77 7.31 3.89
C LEU A 257 -1.86 6.23 3.80
N ASP A 258 -2.69 6.24 2.75
CA ASP A 258 -3.65 5.15 2.46
C ASP A 258 -2.94 3.88 2.00
N ILE A 259 -1.95 4.00 1.11
CA ILE A 259 -1.15 2.87 0.62
C ILE A 259 -0.47 2.17 1.79
N VAL A 260 0.16 2.95 2.68
CA VAL A 260 0.90 2.40 3.82
C VAL A 260 0.03 2.13 5.04
N ARG A 261 -1.30 2.29 4.94
CA ARG A 261 -2.29 2.07 6.02
C ARG A 261 -1.93 2.77 7.33
N TYR A 262 -1.52 4.04 7.23
CA TYR A 262 -1.22 4.86 8.40
C TYR A 262 -2.39 4.98 9.35
N ALA A 263 -2.14 4.81 10.64
CA ALA A 263 -3.09 5.11 11.71
C ALA A 263 -2.36 5.55 12.98
N ASP A 264 -3.07 6.29 13.83
CA ASP A 264 -2.58 6.77 15.13
C ASP A 264 -2.87 5.77 16.26
N THR A 265 -3.29 4.53 15.93
CA THR A 265 -3.56 3.45 16.90
C THR A 265 -3.00 2.11 16.43
N HIS A 266 -2.84 1.16 17.36
CA HIS A 266 -2.24 -0.15 17.10
C HIS A 266 -3.15 -1.09 16.31
N GLY A 267 -4.47 -0.96 16.45
CA GLY A 267 -5.43 -1.92 15.92
C GLY A 267 -5.70 -3.08 16.89
N TYR A 268 -6.35 -4.13 16.39
CA TYR A 268 -6.83 -5.28 17.14
C TYR A 268 -7.84 -4.93 18.27
N GLU A 269 -8.15 -5.87 19.16
CA GLU A 269 -9.19 -5.73 20.19
C GLU A 269 -8.91 -4.59 21.16
N VAL A 270 -7.66 -4.40 21.56
CA VAL A 270 -7.23 -3.27 22.41
C VAL A 270 -6.54 -2.25 21.51
N ASN A 271 -7.32 -1.44 20.85
CA ASN A 271 -6.87 -0.47 19.85
C ASN A 271 -6.20 0.76 20.50
N THR A 272 -5.07 0.55 21.20
CA THR A 272 -4.36 1.61 21.93
C THR A 272 -3.74 2.66 21.03
N GLU A 273 -3.69 3.91 21.54
CA GLU A 273 -3.10 5.06 20.83
C GLU A 273 -1.59 4.89 20.61
N ARG A 274 -1.12 5.28 19.43
CA ARG A 274 0.29 5.52 19.06
C ARG A 274 0.56 7.02 19.15
N VAL A 275 0.74 7.51 20.33
CA VAL A 275 0.79 8.96 20.64
C VAL A 275 1.74 9.74 19.73
N ASN A 276 2.84 9.13 19.30
CA ASN A 276 3.92 9.74 18.53
C ASN A 276 4.04 9.17 17.08
N ALA A 277 2.93 8.72 16.47
CA ALA A 277 2.91 8.29 15.06
C ALA A 277 2.91 9.48 14.07
N TRP A 278 2.33 10.61 14.46
CA TRP A 278 2.15 11.80 13.63
C TRP A 278 3.43 12.37 12.98
N PRO A 279 4.67 12.23 13.54
CA PRO A 279 5.87 12.73 12.87
C PRO A 279 6.12 12.08 11.51
N TYR A 280 5.74 10.82 11.31
CA TYR A 280 5.84 10.16 10.01
C TYR A 280 4.90 10.81 8.98
N ARG A 281 3.65 11.09 9.34
CA ARG A 281 2.72 11.83 8.46
C ARG A 281 3.31 13.19 8.07
N ASP A 282 3.83 13.92 9.03
CA ASP A 282 4.40 15.26 8.81
C ASP A 282 5.64 15.18 7.92
N TRP A 283 6.48 14.15 8.10
CA TRP A 283 7.62 13.89 7.25
C TRP A 283 7.20 13.61 5.79
N VAL A 284 6.15 12.82 5.57
CA VAL A 284 5.63 12.54 4.22
C VAL A 284 5.15 13.83 3.55
N ILE A 285 4.43 14.68 4.27
CA ILE A 285 3.96 15.98 3.78
C ILE A 285 5.15 16.86 3.37
N ASP A 286 6.16 16.97 4.23
CA ASP A 286 7.35 17.77 3.96
C ASP A 286 8.16 17.23 2.78
N ALA A 287 8.39 15.93 2.73
CA ALA A 287 9.12 15.29 1.64
C ALA A 287 8.47 15.56 0.27
N LEU A 288 7.15 15.49 0.18
CA LEU A 288 6.41 15.81 -1.04
C LEU A 288 6.45 17.31 -1.36
N ASN A 289 6.33 18.19 -0.35
CA ASN A 289 6.39 19.63 -0.55
C ASN A 289 7.76 20.10 -1.07
N ARG A 290 8.85 19.53 -0.59
CA ARG A 290 10.21 19.83 -1.07
C ARG A 290 10.61 19.07 -2.32
N ASP A 291 9.68 18.29 -2.90
CA ASP A 291 9.91 17.43 -4.08
C ASP A 291 11.13 16.51 -3.88
N LEU A 292 11.18 15.83 -2.71
CA LEU A 292 12.23 14.85 -2.44
C LEU A 292 12.24 13.80 -3.55
N PRO A 293 13.35 13.59 -4.28
CA PRO A 293 13.43 12.56 -5.31
C PRO A 293 12.89 11.22 -4.82
N TYR A 294 12.03 10.56 -5.60
CA TYR A 294 11.30 9.39 -5.14
C TYR A 294 12.21 8.23 -4.71
N ASP A 295 13.38 8.06 -5.34
CA ASP A 295 14.38 7.10 -4.92
C ASP A 295 14.92 7.41 -3.51
N HIS A 296 15.15 8.69 -3.18
CA HIS A 296 15.49 9.14 -1.84
C HIS A 296 14.32 9.00 -0.87
N PHE A 297 13.09 9.25 -1.31
CA PHE A 297 11.88 9.05 -0.52
C PHE A 297 11.73 7.59 -0.09
N VAL A 298 11.99 6.62 -0.98
CA VAL A 298 12.02 5.19 -0.67
C VAL A 298 13.16 4.85 0.28
N ARG A 299 14.40 5.31 0.00
CA ARG A 299 15.57 5.03 0.83
C ARG A 299 15.40 5.55 2.25
N GLN A 300 14.89 6.77 2.43
CA GLN A 300 14.71 7.35 3.76
C GLN A 300 13.62 6.61 4.56
N GLN A 301 12.61 6.08 3.93
CA GLN A 301 11.60 5.26 4.61
C GLN A 301 12.15 3.90 5.07
N LEU A 302 13.11 3.34 4.38
CA LEU A 302 13.72 2.05 4.75
C LEU A 302 14.93 2.22 5.69
N VAL A 303 15.67 3.32 5.59
CA VAL A 303 16.99 3.50 6.25
C VAL A 303 17.18 4.97 6.69
N GLY A 304 16.09 5.66 7.09
CA GLY A 304 16.11 7.08 7.47
C GLY A 304 17.07 7.40 8.61
N ASP A 305 17.31 6.47 9.50
CA ASP A 305 18.31 6.58 10.57
C ASP A 305 19.74 6.83 10.05
N ALA A 306 20.09 6.35 8.85
CA ALA A 306 21.37 6.65 8.21
C ALA A 306 21.44 8.07 7.62
N PHE A 307 20.30 8.72 7.43
CA PHE A 307 20.18 10.06 6.85
C PHE A 307 19.77 11.14 7.87
N GLY A 308 19.60 10.79 9.14
CA GLY A 308 19.08 11.69 10.17
C GLY A 308 17.57 11.96 10.06
N GLU A 309 16.86 11.13 9.30
CA GLU A 309 15.42 11.23 9.02
C GLU A 309 14.64 10.14 9.78
N ASP A 310 14.76 10.14 11.09
CA ASP A 310 14.16 9.15 11.98
C ASP A 310 12.67 8.93 11.72
N ALA A 311 11.90 10.00 11.50
CA ALA A 311 10.46 9.96 11.28
C ALA A 311 10.08 9.17 10.02
N ALA A 312 10.93 9.18 8.99
CA ALA A 312 10.70 8.45 7.74
C ALA A 312 10.53 6.94 7.99
N THR A 313 11.28 6.40 8.97
CA THR A 313 11.21 4.98 9.31
C THR A 313 9.90 4.56 10.00
N GLY A 314 8.99 5.51 10.23
CA GLY A 314 7.60 5.24 10.57
C GLY A 314 6.90 4.35 9.55
N PHE A 315 7.33 4.41 8.27
CA PHE A 315 6.89 3.50 7.20
C PHE A 315 6.96 2.02 7.60
N LEU A 316 8.05 1.61 8.24
CA LEU A 316 8.30 0.21 8.62
C LEU A 316 7.38 -0.28 9.74
N VAL A 317 6.66 0.62 10.41
CA VAL A 317 5.86 0.32 11.60
C VAL A 317 4.40 0.80 11.49
N THR A 318 3.92 1.04 10.27
CA THR A 318 2.53 1.49 10.03
C THR A 318 1.50 0.39 10.28
N ALA A 319 1.87 -0.89 10.15
CA ALA A 319 0.95 -2.02 10.30
C ALA A 319 0.28 -2.11 11.67
N ALA A 320 -0.83 -2.83 11.74
CA ALA A 320 -1.42 -3.24 13.01
C ALA A 320 -0.45 -4.15 13.76
N VAL A 321 -0.38 -4.04 15.08
CA VAL A 321 0.52 -4.86 15.91
C VAL A 321 -0.21 -5.37 17.13
N LEU A 322 -0.09 -6.67 17.37
CA LEU A 322 -0.46 -7.31 18.61
C LEU A 322 0.52 -6.92 19.72
N LEU A 323 0.03 -6.23 20.73
CA LEU A 323 0.87 -5.84 21.85
C LEU A 323 1.12 -7.03 22.79
N PRO A 324 2.27 -7.05 23.50
CA PRO A 324 2.52 -8.06 24.53
C PRO A 324 1.35 -8.17 25.51
N GLY A 325 0.88 -9.40 25.72
CA GLY A 325 -0.28 -9.69 26.59
C GLY A 325 -1.63 -9.79 25.88
N GLN A 326 -1.74 -9.36 24.61
CA GLN A 326 -2.95 -9.56 23.80
C GLN A 326 -2.99 -10.96 23.17
N ILE A 327 -1.83 -11.54 22.85
CA ILE A 327 -1.73 -12.82 22.16
C ILE A 327 -1.36 -13.99 23.08
N GLY A 328 -0.90 -13.72 24.29
CA GLY A 328 -0.38 -14.73 25.22
C GLY A 328 1.04 -14.39 25.70
N ALA A 329 1.46 -14.99 26.81
CA ALA A 329 2.77 -14.75 27.40
C ALA A 329 3.81 -15.82 27.06
N ASP A 330 3.39 -16.93 26.45
CA ASP A 330 4.26 -18.04 26.09
C ASP A 330 5.13 -17.71 24.85
N GLU A 331 6.22 -18.47 24.69
CA GLU A 331 7.20 -18.20 23.65
C GLU A 331 6.67 -18.50 22.22
N ALA A 332 5.74 -19.44 22.06
CA ALA A 332 5.14 -19.73 20.76
C ALA A 332 4.29 -18.54 20.30
N SER A 333 3.45 -17.98 21.17
CA SER A 333 2.67 -16.77 20.90
C SER A 333 3.55 -15.56 20.55
N LYS A 334 4.69 -15.40 21.22
CA LYS A 334 5.65 -14.33 20.91
C LYS A 334 6.31 -14.52 19.54
N ARG A 335 6.69 -15.77 19.18
CA ARG A 335 7.23 -16.07 17.85
C ARG A 335 6.20 -15.80 16.76
N GLN A 336 4.95 -16.20 16.97
CA GLN A 336 3.85 -15.93 16.03
C GLN A 336 3.66 -14.43 15.84
N ALA A 337 3.54 -13.64 16.90
CA ALA A 337 3.40 -12.18 16.82
C ALA A 337 4.59 -11.54 16.09
N ARG A 338 5.81 -12.05 16.30
CA ARG A 338 7.00 -11.59 15.60
C ARG A 338 6.94 -11.86 14.10
N GLN A 339 6.51 -13.06 13.71
CA GLN A 339 6.35 -13.42 12.29
C GLN A 339 5.26 -12.61 11.61
N GLU A 340 4.14 -12.32 12.28
CA GLU A 340 3.10 -11.43 11.75
C GLU A 340 3.63 -10.01 11.54
N ALA A 341 4.36 -9.46 12.52
CA ALA A 341 4.96 -8.12 12.38
C ALA A 341 5.95 -8.05 11.20
N LEU A 342 6.78 -9.06 11.00
CA LEU A 342 7.71 -9.12 9.86
C LEU A 342 6.98 -9.30 8.52
N ALA A 343 5.95 -10.14 8.49
CA ALA A 343 5.12 -10.35 7.30
C ALA A 343 4.48 -9.04 6.87
N ASP A 344 3.93 -8.28 7.81
CA ASP A 344 3.33 -6.98 7.52
C ASP A 344 4.32 -5.95 6.97
N ILE A 345 5.58 -5.93 7.46
CA ILE A 345 6.60 -5.05 6.93
C ILE A 345 6.94 -5.42 5.47
N ILE A 346 7.08 -6.72 5.17
CA ILE A 346 7.39 -7.19 3.81
C ILE A 346 6.25 -6.86 2.86
N ILE A 347 5.01 -7.14 3.26
CA ILE A 347 3.83 -6.81 2.46
C ILE A 347 3.81 -5.31 2.18
N ASN A 348 4.03 -4.48 3.19
CA ASN A 348 4.05 -3.03 3.01
C ASN A 348 5.16 -2.58 2.03
N VAL A 349 6.36 -3.16 2.12
CA VAL A 349 7.47 -2.86 1.20
C VAL A 349 7.15 -3.31 -0.23
N SER A 350 6.69 -4.55 -0.41
CA SER A 350 6.43 -5.13 -1.73
C SER A 350 5.25 -4.46 -2.43
N ASP A 351 4.12 -4.27 -1.74
CA ASP A 351 2.93 -3.62 -2.30
C ASP A 351 3.20 -2.14 -2.63
N SER A 352 3.91 -1.43 -1.70
CA SER A 352 4.13 0.01 -1.86
C SER A 352 5.14 0.35 -2.94
N PHE A 353 6.24 -0.40 -3.07
CA PHE A 353 7.34 -0.05 -3.95
C PHE A 353 7.45 -0.92 -5.19
N LEU A 354 7.06 -2.19 -5.11
CA LEU A 354 7.21 -3.15 -6.19
C LEU A 354 5.88 -3.49 -6.88
N GLY A 355 4.74 -3.24 -6.23
CA GLY A 355 3.45 -3.69 -6.74
C GLY A 355 3.43 -5.21 -6.94
N LEU A 356 3.95 -5.97 -5.98
CA LEU A 356 3.98 -7.43 -6.02
C LEU A 356 3.44 -8.02 -4.72
N SER A 357 2.62 -9.03 -4.83
CA SER A 357 2.02 -9.76 -3.71
C SER A 357 2.98 -10.80 -3.09
N VAL A 358 4.22 -10.36 -2.74
CA VAL A 358 5.28 -11.23 -2.18
C VAL A 358 4.81 -11.96 -0.92
N GLY A 359 3.89 -11.38 -0.14
CA GLY A 359 3.31 -12.00 1.05
C GLY A 359 2.64 -13.36 0.79
N CYS A 360 2.14 -13.61 -0.42
CA CYS A 360 1.56 -14.91 -0.81
C CYS A 360 2.59 -16.05 -0.78
N ALA A 361 3.88 -15.73 -0.91
CA ALA A 361 4.97 -16.70 -0.88
C ALA A 361 5.40 -17.12 0.55
N ARG A 362 4.72 -16.64 1.60
CA ARG A 362 5.02 -17.01 3.00
C ARG A 362 4.88 -18.51 3.28
N CYS A 363 3.86 -19.16 2.69
CA CYS A 363 3.50 -20.54 3.03
C CYS A 363 3.94 -21.56 1.98
N HIS A 364 4.05 -21.14 0.72
CA HIS A 364 4.40 -21.96 -0.45
C HIS A 364 4.93 -21.03 -1.55
N ASP A 365 5.51 -21.55 -2.62
CA ASP A 365 5.90 -20.74 -3.77
C ASP A 365 4.70 -19.98 -4.32
N HIS A 366 4.91 -18.71 -4.73
CA HIS A 366 3.82 -17.89 -5.25
C HIS A 366 3.12 -18.59 -6.43
N LYS A 367 1.78 -18.64 -6.41
CA LYS A 367 1.00 -19.42 -7.38
C LYS A 367 1.24 -18.96 -8.83
N PHE A 368 1.32 -17.65 -9.05
CA PHE A 368 1.36 -17.06 -10.39
C PHE A 368 2.73 -16.47 -10.74
N ASP A 369 3.34 -15.76 -9.80
CA ASP A 369 4.59 -15.02 -10.03
C ASP A 369 5.83 -15.86 -9.76
N PRO A 370 7.00 -15.50 -10.35
CA PRO A 370 8.27 -16.21 -10.15
C PRO A 370 8.90 -15.84 -8.78
N VAL A 371 8.16 -16.00 -7.70
CA VAL A 371 8.59 -15.73 -6.32
C VAL A 371 8.49 -17.01 -5.52
N ALA A 372 9.64 -17.60 -5.18
CA ALA A 372 9.68 -18.80 -4.36
C ALA A 372 9.40 -18.47 -2.88
N GLN A 373 8.97 -19.46 -2.10
CA GLN A 373 8.86 -19.33 -0.65
C GLN A 373 10.19 -18.89 -0.03
N ARG A 374 11.31 -19.40 -0.54
CA ARG A 374 12.65 -19.00 -0.12
C ARG A 374 12.90 -17.51 -0.34
N ASP A 375 12.45 -16.92 -1.46
CA ASP A 375 12.58 -15.50 -1.75
C ASP A 375 11.87 -14.64 -0.70
N TYR A 376 10.69 -15.05 -0.24
CA TYR A 376 9.98 -14.37 0.85
C TYR A 376 10.83 -14.30 2.12
N TYR A 377 11.42 -15.40 2.57
CA TYR A 377 12.23 -15.41 3.80
C TYR A 377 13.59 -14.73 3.62
N THR A 378 14.20 -14.77 2.44
CA THR A 378 15.42 -14.01 2.17
C THR A 378 15.15 -12.51 2.14
N MET A 379 13.98 -12.07 1.63
CA MET A 379 13.52 -10.69 1.76
C MET A 379 13.25 -10.31 3.22
N GLN A 380 12.62 -11.20 4.00
CA GLN A 380 12.41 -11.01 5.44
C GLN A 380 13.73 -10.78 6.19
N ALA A 381 14.79 -11.47 5.79
CA ALA A 381 16.09 -11.37 6.43
C ALA A 381 16.74 -9.97 6.30
N PHE A 382 16.37 -9.14 5.30
CA PHE A 382 16.79 -7.75 5.24
C PHE A 382 16.23 -6.91 6.40
N LEU A 383 15.03 -7.25 6.88
CA LEU A 383 14.22 -6.46 7.81
C LEU A 383 14.12 -7.08 9.21
N SER A 384 14.80 -8.22 9.44
CA SER A 384 14.70 -8.98 10.69
C SER A 384 15.23 -8.25 11.93
N GLY A 385 15.99 -7.17 11.78
CA GLY A 385 16.43 -6.28 12.86
C GLY A 385 15.41 -5.21 13.27
N VAL A 386 14.34 -4.98 12.47
CA VAL A 386 13.36 -3.93 12.72
C VAL A 386 12.42 -4.29 13.87
N ARG A 387 12.18 -3.35 14.77
CA ARG A 387 11.20 -3.44 15.86
C ARG A 387 10.29 -2.22 15.85
N TYR A 388 9.10 -2.36 16.40
CA TYR A 388 8.15 -1.29 16.63
C TYR A 388 8.45 -0.63 17.98
N GLU A 389 8.72 0.66 17.99
CA GLU A 389 9.08 1.35 19.25
C GLU A 389 8.67 2.83 19.22
N ASP A 390 8.18 3.29 20.38
CA ASP A 390 8.12 4.72 20.68
C ASP A 390 9.46 5.13 21.30
N ARG A 391 10.30 5.84 20.54
CA ARG A 391 11.69 6.13 20.89
C ARG A 391 12.04 7.62 20.86
N PRO A 392 13.17 8.04 21.43
CA PRO A 392 13.63 9.42 21.31
C PRO A 392 13.71 9.87 19.84
N TYR A 393 13.22 11.09 19.58
CA TYR A 393 13.23 11.72 18.27
C TYR A 393 14.42 12.68 18.15
N HIS A 394 15.26 12.50 17.14
CA HIS A 394 16.45 13.32 16.89
C HIS A 394 16.23 14.25 15.69
N ALA A 395 15.40 15.26 15.89
CA ALA A 395 15.14 16.29 14.90
C ALA A 395 15.30 17.69 15.55
N PRO A 396 15.60 18.75 14.77
CA PRO A 396 15.76 20.11 15.32
C PRO A 396 14.56 20.56 16.16
N ALA A 397 13.33 20.23 15.73
CA ALA A 397 12.12 20.55 16.50
C ALA A 397 12.06 19.82 17.85
N ALA A 398 12.53 18.58 17.93
CA ALA A 398 12.60 17.81 19.15
C ALA A 398 13.69 18.33 20.10
N GLU A 399 14.79 18.84 19.57
CA GLU A 399 15.84 19.48 20.37
C GLU A 399 15.35 20.80 20.96
N ALA A 400 14.66 21.62 20.18
CA ALA A 400 14.02 22.83 20.67
C ALA A 400 12.99 22.52 21.78
N ALA A 401 12.20 21.45 21.61
CA ALA A 401 11.26 20.99 22.63
C ALA A 401 11.98 20.54 23.91
N ARG A 402 13.12 19.84 23.83
CA ARG A 402 13.93 19.47 25.02
C ARG A 402 14.43 20.69 25.77
N ALA A 403 14.92 21.73 25.05
CA ALA A 403 15.32 22.99 25.67
C ALA A 403 14.13 23.64 26.40
N ARG A 404 12.96 23.69 25.74
CA ARG A 404 11.74 24.25 26.35
C ARG A 404 11.26 23.45 27.56
N ILE A 405 11.37 22.11 27.54
CA ILE A 405 11.08 21.24 28.68
C ILE A 405 11.97 21.59 29.88
N ALA A 406 13.26 21.86 29.65
CA ALA A 406 14.17 22.24 30.74
C ALA A 406 13.75 23.56 31.41
N GLU A 407 13.36 24.56 30.59
CA GLU A 407 12.83 25.84 31.11
C GLU A 407 11.53 25.66 31.88
N LEU A 408 10.56 24.93 31.34
CA LEU A 408 9.28 24.65 31.95
C LEU A 408 9.41 23.91 33.28
N LYS A 409 10.33 22.94 33.37
CA LYS A 409 10.67 22.23 34.61
C LYS A 409 11.23 23.17 35.69
N GLN A 410 12.08 24.10 35.27
CA GLN A 410 12.62 25.11 36.18
C GLN A 410 11.50 26.03 36.71
N GLN A 411 10.60 26.48 35.83
CA GLN A 411 9.44 27.31 36.22
C GLN A 411 8.49 26.53 37.13
N GLN A 412 8.19 25.27 36.84
CA GLN A 412 7.36 24.42 37.69
C GLN A 412 7.97 24.22 39.07
N ALA A 413 9.27 23.90 39.15
CA ALA A 413 9.96 23.74 40.43
C ALA A 413 9.96 25.02 41.26
N ALA A 414 10.10 26.20 40.65
CA ALA A 414 10.00 27.49 41.33
C ALA A 414 8.59 27.74 41.88
N ALA A 415 7.55 27.48 41.07
CA ALA A 415 6.15 27.63 41.50
C ALA A 415 5.77 26.63 42.62
N GLU A 416 6.21 25.38 42.53
CA GLU A 416 6.00 24.36 43.56
C GLU A 416 6.76 24.71 44.88
N ALA A 417 7.97 25.28 44.79
CA ALA A 417 8.70 25.75 45.97
C ALA A 417 8.00 26.93 46.66
N GLU A 418 7.46 27.89 45.89
CA GLU A 418 6.66 28.99 46.43
C GLU A 418 5.36 28.50 47.06
N LEU A 419 4.69 27.52 46.46
CA LEU A 419 3.50 26.88 47.00
C LEU A 419 3.79 26.17 48.32
N ALA A 420 4.94 25.54 48.48
CA ALA A 420 5.39 24.86 49.70
C ALA A 420 5.77 25.85 50.83
N ALA A 421 6.00 27.14 50.54
CA ALA A 421 6.28 28.19 51.51
C ALA A 421 5.03 28.77 52.15
N GLU A 422 3.88 28.11 52.03
CA GLU A 422 2.59 28.49 52.62
C GLU A 422 2.16 29.93 52.26
N PRO A 423 1.95 30.28 51.00
CA PRO A 423 1.52 31.59 50.55
C PRO A 423 0.07 31.90 51.01
N THR A 424 -0.35 33.17 50.86
CA THR A 424 -1.76 33.57 51.09
C THR A 424 -2.71 32.76 50.20
N ASP A 425 -3.98 32.61 50.62
CA ASP A 425 -4.96 31.77 49.90
C ASP A 425 -5.14 32.21 48.42
N GLU A 426 -5.15 33.53 48.16
CA GLU A 426 -5.24 34.07 46.78
C GLU A 426 -4.01 33.67 45.94
N ARG A 427 -2.81 33.82 46.50
CA ARG A 427 -1.56 33.44 45.84
C ARG A 427 -1.45 31.92 45.64
N ARG A 428 -1.97 31.11 46.58
CA ARG A 428 -2.05 29.66 46.49
C ARG A 428 -2.90 29.24 45.32
N GLY A 429 -4.10 29.79 45.16
CA GLY A 429 -4.97 29.48 44.00
C GLY A 429 -4.34 29.81 42.68
N GLN A 430 -3.62 30.95 42.58
CA GLN A 430 -2.87 31.28 41.34
C GLN A 430 -1.73 30.32 41.08
N LEU A 431 -0.93 29.94 42.07
CA LEU A 431 0.17 29.01 41.94
C LEU A 431 -0.30 27.59 41.53
N GLU A 432 -1.40 27.13 42.12
CA GLU A 432 -2.00 25.83 41.74
C GLU A 432 -2.44 25.84 40.27
N HIS A 433 -3.05 26.94 39.81
CA HIS A 433 -3.39 27.11 38.39
C HIS A 433 -2.15 27.13 37.50
N ASP A 434 -1.12 27.92 37.88
CA ASP A 434 0.12 28.03 37.13
C ASP A 434 0.85 26.66 37.02
N VAL A 435 0.93 25.90 38.12
CA VAL A 435 1.50 24.54 38.14
C VAL A 435 0.71 23.60 37.25
N ALA A 436 -0.60 23.68 37.21
CA ALA A 436 -1.44 22.84 36.35
C ALA A 436 -1.21 23.18 34.87
N GLU A 437 -1.10 24.47 34.52
CA GLU A 437 -0.83 24.90 33.14
C GLU A 437 0.60 24.54 32.70
N LEU A 438 1.59 24.68 33.58
CA LEU A 438 2.97 24.25 33.33
C LEU A 438 3.07 22.72 33.09
N LYS A 439 2.33 21.91 33.86
CA LYS A 439 2.23 20.46 33.66
C LYS A 439 1.64 20.10 32.29
N LYS A 440 0.61 20.83 31.89
CA LYS A 440 -0.02 20.67 30.57
C LYS A 440 0.97 21.02 29.44
N GLN A 441 1.69 22.14 29.56
CA GLN A 441 2.73 22.55 28.62
C GLN A 441 3.88 21.52 28.56
N LEU A 442 4.34 21.02 29.70
CA LEU A 442 5.37 19.97 29.78
C LEU A 442 4.93 18.71 29.06
N THR A 443 3.68 18.29 29.23
CA THR A 443 3.14 17.12 28.53
C THR A 443 3.14 17.35 27.01
N ALA A 444 2.68 18.52 26.57
CA ALA A 444 2.63 18.90 25.15
C ALA A 444 4.03 18.94 24.50
N GLU A 445 5.04 19.48 25.21
CA GLU A 445 6.41 19.50 24.70
C GLU A 445 7.08 18.13 24.76
N THR A 446 6.79 17.29 25.75
CA THR A 446 7.36 15.94 25.88
C THR A 446 6.99 15.04 24.69
N VAL A 447 5.75 15.14 24.20
CA VAL A 447 5.29 14.41 23.02
C VAL A 447 6.13 14.72 21.78
N LYS A 448 6.62 15.97 21.63
CA LYS A 448 7.45 16.39 20.49
C LYS A 448 8.86 15.80 20.52
N THR A 449 9.29 15.23 21.64
CA THR A 449 10.65 14.65 21.79
C THR A 449 10.73 13.17 21.45
N ARG A 450 9.63 12.55 21.04
CA ARG A 450 9.52 11.12 20.75
C ARG A 450 8.91 10.89 19.37
N VAL A 451 9.18 9.72 18.80
CA VAL A 451 8.63 9.27 17.53
C VAL A 451 8.31 7.78 17.61
N PHE A 452 7.13 7.39 17.13
CA PHE A 452 6.81 5.99 16.88
C PHE A 452 7.32 5.61 15.49
N ALA A 453 8.43 4.87 15.46
CA ALA A 453 9.16 4.55 14.24
C ALA A 453 9.92 3.23 14.37
N GLY A 454 10.59 2.80 13.30
CA GLY A 454 11.48 1.65 13.35
C GLY A 454 12.58 1.84 14.40
N SER A 455 12.74 0.83 15.26
CA SER A 455 13.91 0.67 16.15
C SER A 455 14.74 -0.50 15.61
N PHE A 456 16.05 -0.40 15.67
CA PHE A 456 16.96 -1.26 14.93
C PHE A 456 17.87 -2.01 15.88
N GLN A 457 17.74 -3.33 15.89
CA GLN A 457 18.50 -4.23 16.76
C GLN A 457 19.37 -5.17 15.93
N LYS A 458 20.15 -6.03 16.62
CA LYS A 458 20.82 -7.13 15.94
C LYS A 458 19.76 -7.95 15.18
N PRO A 459 19.97 -8.21 13.88
CA PRO A 459 19.02 -8.99 13.10
C PRO A 459 18.77 -10.38 13.68
N ASP A 460 17.50 -10.80 13.71
CA ASP A 460 17.17 -12.17 14.08
C ASP A 460 17.70 -13.15 13.02
N GLU A 461 17.92 -14.39 13.41
CA GLU A 461 18.06 -15.51 12.49
C GLU A 461 16.71 -15.78 11.82
N VAL A 462 16.71 -15.94 10.51
CA VAL A 462 15.51 -16.19 9.70
C VAL A 462 15.60 -17.58 9.10
N PHE A 463 14.55 -18.34 9.30
CA PHE A 463 14.44 -19.72 8.81
C PHE A 463 13.34 -19.81 7.75
N LEU A 464 13.51 -20.68 6.79
CA LEU A 464 12.43 -21.13 5.91
C LEU A 464 11.42 -21.89 6.77
N LEU A 465 10.18 -21.43 6.84
CA LEU A 465 9.17 -22.03 7.71
C LEU A 465 8.26 -22.97 6.91
N SER A 466 8.09 -24.21 7.38
CA SER A 466 7.12 -25.11 6.76
C SER A 466 5.71 -24.52 6.86
N ARG A 467 5.09 -24.26 5.70
CA ARG A 467 3.75 -23.64 5.61
C ARG A 467 3.59 -22.33 6.40
N GLY A 468 4.69 -21.59 6.61
CA GLY A 468 4.67 -20.33 7.35
C GLY A 468 4.56 -20.48 8.88
N ASP A 469 4.66 -21.71 9.41
CA ASP A 469 4.55 -22.02 10.85
C ASP A 469 5.88 -21.76 11.57
N PRO A 470 5.95 -20.78 12.50
CA PRO A 470 7.18 -20.49 13.23
C PRO A 470 7.64 -21.60 14.18
N GLU A 471 6.79 -22.60 14.46
CA GLU A 471 7.15 -23.77 15.27
C GLU A 471 7.77 -24.90 14.42
N GLN A 472 7.83 -24.73 13.09
CA GLN A 472 8.42 -25.68 12.16
C GLN A 472 9.53 -25.03 11.30
N PRO A 473 10.65 -24.58 11.93
CA PRO A 473 11.77 -23.99 11.22
C PRO A 473 12.54 -25.05 10.41
N GLY A 474 12.83 -24.72 9.15
CA GLY A 474 13.70 -25.47 8.25
C GLY A 474 15.08 -24.83 8.14
N ASP A 475 15.54 -24.62 6.88
CA ASP A 475 16.85 -24.06 6.59
C ASP A 475 17.00 -22.60 7.06
N LEU A 476 18.17 -22.28 7.60
CA LEU A 476 18.57 -20.90 7.88
C LEU A 476 18.83 -20.15 6.56
N VAL A 477 18.25 -18.95 6.43
CA VAL A 477 18.42 -18.12 5.23
C VAL A 477 19.03 -16.75 5.56
N TRP A 478 19.67 -16.15 4.55
CA TRP A 478 20.32 -14.84 4.64
C TRP A 478 19.65 -13.85 3.68
N PRO A 479 19.83 -12.54 3.88
CA PRO A 479 19.29 -11.55 2.98
C PRO A 479 19.69 -11.79 1.52
N GLN A 480 18.71 -11.89 0.64
CA GLN A 480 18.89 -12.00 -0.80
C GLN A 480 17.72 -11.35 -1.52
N SER A 481 18.00 -10.64 -2.63
CA SER A 481 16.99 -10.07 -3.51
C SER A 481 16.18 -11.15 -4.22
N LEU A 482 15.03 -10.76 -4.79
CA LEU A 482 14.17 -11.69 -5.53
C LEU A 482 14.88 -12.20 -6.79
N ALA A 483 14.98 -13.51 -6.92
CA ALA A 483 15.65 -14.18 -8.03
C ALA A 483 14.97 -13.88 -9.39
N ALA A 484 13.71 -13.47 -9.37
CA ALA A 484 12.98 -13.06 -10.58
C ALA A 484 13.65 -11.95 -11.39
N PHE A 485 14.54 -11.16 -10.79
CA PHE A 485 15.19 -10.00 -11.40
C PHE A 485 16.70 -10.17 -11.62
N ASP A 486 17.27 -11.34 -11.34
CA ASP A 486 18.71 -11.59 -11.42
C ASP A 486 19.29 -11.41 -12.84
N ASP A 487 18.47 -11.57 -13.88
CA ASP A 487 18.86 -11.33 -15.27
C ASP A 487 18.99 -9.83 -15.61
N GLN A 488 18.47 -8.94 -14.79
CA GLN A 488 18.38 -7.49 -15.04
C GLN A 488 19.12 -6.66 -14.01
N LEU A 489 19.21 -7.15 -12.78
CA LEU A 489 19.83 -6.49 -11.65
C LEU A 489 20.91 -7.40 -11.07
N GLN A 490 22.00 -6.80 -10.61
CA GLN A 490 22.98 -7.56 -9.84
C GLN A 490 22.30 -8.13 -8.60
N PRO A 491 22.31 -9.46 -8.39
CA PRO A 491 21.77 -10.05 -7.19
C PRO A 491 22.40 -9.47 -5.93
N VAL A 492 21.57 -9.09 -4.98
CA VAL A 492 22.02 -8.61 -3.67
C VAL A 492 21.94 -9.77 -2.69
N GLY A 493 23.10 -10.27 -2.23
CA GLY A 493 23.19 -11.30 -1.19
C GLY A 493 24.12 -10.85 -0.08
N LEU A 494 23.73 -11.02 1.18
CA LEU A 494 24.52 -10.62 2.35
C LEU A 494 24.72 -11.82 3.28
N GLY A 495 25.97 -11.92 3.83
CA GLY A 495 26.30 -12.98 4.78
C GLY A 495 25.84 -12.67 6.21
N PRO A 496 26.09 -13.62 7.14
CA PRO A 496 25.64 -13.57 8.53
C PRO A 496 26.15 -12.36 9.33
N GLY A 497 27.30 -11.81 8.94
CA GLY A 497 27.93 -10.67 9.63
C GLY A 497 27.33 -9.30 9.29
N ALA A 498 26.40 -9.22 8.33
CA ALA A 498 25.80 -7.97 7.94
C ALA A 498 24.86 -7.44 9.04
N GLY A 499 25.16 -6.24 9.53
CA GLY A 499 24.33 -5.53 10.51
C GLY A 499 23.01 -5.03 9.89
N ASP A 500 22.08 -4.65 10.74
CA ASP A 500 20.72 -4.23 10.34
C ASP A 500 20.72 -3.09 9.31
N GLN A 501 21.45 -1.99 9.58
CA GLN A 501 21.49 -0.86 8.67
C GLN A 501 22.06 -1.23 7.29
N THR A 502 23.10 -2.09 7.26
CA THR A 502 23.67 -2.58 5.99
C THR A 502 22.65 -3.39 5.20
N ARG A 503 21.88 -4.24 5.88
CA ARG A 503 20.81 -5.02 5.26
C ARG A 503 19.74 -4.13 4.66
N ARG A 504 19.20 -3.19 5.42
CA ARG A 504 18.16 -2.26 4.95
C ARG A 504 18.66 -1.36 3.82
N LEU A 505 19.90 -0.88 3.88
CA LEU A 505 20.50 -0.07 2.81
C LEU A 505 20.66 -0.86 1.51
N ALA A 506 21.06 -2.12 1.60
CA ALA A 506 21.18 -2.99 0.44
C ALA A 506 19.80 -3.22 -0.23
N LEU A 507 18.77 -3.48 0.55
CA LEU A 507 17.40 -3.60 0.05
C LEU A 507 16.91 -2.30 -0.60
N ALA A 508 17.13 -1.17 0.06
CA ALA A 508 16.75 0.16 -0.44
C ALA A 508 17.42 0.48 -1.79
N ASN A 509 18.71 0.21 -1.90
CA ASN A 509 19.46 0.41 -3.14
C ASN A 509 19.00 -0.52 -4.27
N TRP A 510 18.61 -1.75 -3.95
CA TRP A 510 18.08 -2.69 -4.93
C TRP A 510 16.70 -2.22 -5.44
N ILE A 511 15.78 -1.84 -4.56
CA ILE A 511 14.47 -1.32 -4.92
C ILE A 511 14.59 -0.04 -5.77
N THR A 512 15.50 0.87 -5.42
CA THR A 512 15.65 2.17 -6.10
C THR A 512 16.65 2.15 -7.24
N HIS A 513 17.09 0.97 -7.67
CA HIS A 513 18.01 0.90 -8.81
C HIS A 513 17.33 1.42 -10.08
N PRO A 514 17.96 2.32 -10.87
CA PRO A 514 17.32 2.92 -12.04
C PRO A 514 16.82 1.92 -13.08
N SER A 515 17.43 0.74 -13.13
CA SER A 515 17.03 -0.35 -14.03
C SER A 515 16.00 -1.29 -13.40
N HIS A 516 15.53 -1.02 -12.17
CA HIS A 516 14.50 -1.87 -11.56
C HIS A 516 13.19 -1.75 -12.35
N PRO A 517 12.63 -2.85 -12.90
CA PRO A 517 11.53 -2.76 -13.86
C PRO A 517 10.21 -2.27 -13.23
N LEU A 518 10.04 -2.39 -11.92
CA LEU A 518 8.76 -2.12 -11.25
C LEU A 518 8.70 -0.76 -10.57
N THR A 519 9.72 -0.34 -9.83
CA THR A 519 9.65 0.80 -8.91
C THR A 519 9.14 2.08 -9.58
N ALA A 520 9.69 2.43 -10.74
CA ALA A 520 9.23 3.61 -11.49
C ALA A 520 7.83 3.41 -12.07
N ARG A 521 7.55 2.24 -12.69
CA ARG A 521 6.22 1.92 -13.26
C ARG A 521 5.12 1.99 -12.19
N VAL A 522 5.35 1.44 -11.01
CA VAL A 522 4.38 1.44 -9.91
C VAL A 522 4.08 2.87 -9.47
N MET A 523 5.10 3.71 -9.30
CA MET A 523 4.87 5.08 -8.86
C MET A 523 4.17 5.93 -9.92
N VAL A 524 4.60 5.89 -11.17
CA VAL A 524 3.93 6.68 -12.22
C VAL A 524 2.50 6.20 -12.49
N ASN A 525 2.23 4.90 -12.33
CA ASN A 525 0.88 4.36 -12.41
C ASN A 525 -0.03 4.92 -11.30
N ARG A 526 0.48 5.07 -10.07
CA ARG A 526 -0.26 5.69 -8.98
C ARG A 526 -0.50 7.18 -9.21
N LEU A 527 0.51 7.91 -9.67
CA LEU A 527 0.33 9.32 -10.04
C LEU A 527 -0.75 9.48 -11.11
N TRP A 528 -0.74 8.62 -12.12
CA TRP A 528 -1.78 8.56 -13.15
C TRP A 528 -3.17 8.28 -12.55
N GLN A 529 -3.25 7.26 -11.69
CA GLN A 529 -4.50 6.90 -10.99
C GLN A 529 -5.06 8.04 -10.16
N TRP A 530 -4.21 8.80 -9.47
CA TRP A 530 -4.66 9.91 -8.65
C TRP A 530 -5.25 11.04 -9.49
N HIS A 531 -4.76 11.26 -10.71
CA HIS A 531 -5.31 12.25 -11.62
C HIS A 531 -6.55 11.78 -12.40
N PHE A 532 -6.52 10.57 -12.92
CA PHE A 532 -7.58 10.06 -13.79
C PHE A 532 -8.54 9.06 -13.10
N GLY A 533 -8.24 8.69 -11.87
CA GLY A 533 -9.09 7.84 -11.03
C GLY A 533 -8.91 6.34 -11.21
N ILE A 534 -8.31 5.90 -12.30
CA ILE A 534 -7.91 4.53 -12.58
C ILE A 534 -6.49 4.56 -13.14
N GLY A 535 -5.64 3.64 -12.66
CA GLY A 535 -4.27 3.48 -13.17
C GLY A 535 -4.23 2.97 -14.62
N LEU A 536 -3.12 3.18 -15.30
CA LEU A 536 -2.84 2.48 -16.56
C LEU A 536 -2.88 0.96 -16.33
N VAL A 537 -2.34 0.49 -15.22
CA VAL A 537 -2.59 -0.83 -14.62
C VAL A 537 -3.61 -0.62 -13.50
N GLU A 538 -4.77 -1.25 -13.60
CA GLU A 538 -5.86 -1.06 -12.64
C GLU A 538 -5.56 -1.63 -11.27
N SER A 539 -4.85 -2.77 -11.20
CA SER A 539 -4.34 -3.40 -10.00
C SER A 539 -3.05 -2.72 -9.53
N ALA A 540 -3.14 -1.55 -8.92
CA ALA A 540 -1.99 -0.68 -8.64
C ALA A 540 -0.98 -1.24 -7.62
N SER A 541 -1.34 -2.27 -6.85
CA SER A 541 -0.45 -3.01 -5.94
C SER A 541 -0.18 -4.46 -6.40
N ASP A 542 -0.65 -4.82 -7.62
CA ASP A 542 -0.37 -6.13 -8.23
C ASP A 542 -0.08 -5.96 -9.73
N PHE A 543 1.21 -5.90 -10.05
CA PHE A 543 1.75 -5.87 -11.42
C PHE A 543 2.15 -7.28 -11.89
N GLY A 544 1.99 -8.28 -11.03
CA GLY A 544 2.24 -9.67 -11.32
C GLY A 544 1.26 -10.27 -12.33
N ARG A 545 1.38 -11.57 -12.53
CA ARG A 545 0.55 -12.31 -13.52
C ARG A 545 -0.94 -12.37 -13.14
N ASN A 546 -1.29 -12.18 -11.87
CA ASN A 546 -2.67 -12.10 -11.42
C ASN A 546 -3.25 -10.68 -11.56
N GLY A 547 -2.40 -9.67 -11.74
CA GLY A 547 -2.79 -8.29 -11.97
C GLY A 547 -3.35 -8.03 -13.37
N THR A 548 -3.88 -6.82 -13.56
CA THR A 548 -4.45 -6.41 -14.85
C THR A 548 -3.35 -5.97 -15.83
N LEU A 549 -3.59 -6.21 -17.12
CA LEU A 549 -2.69 -5.70 -18.16
C LEU A 549 -2.82 -4.17 -18.29
N PRO A 550 -1.73 -3.47 -18.61
CA PRO A 550 -1.77 -2.03 -18.81
C PRO A 550 -2.62 -1.66 -20.04
N SER A 551 -3.51 -0.65 -19.88
CA SER A 551 -4.31 -0.12 -20.99
C SER A 551 -3.47 0.52 -22.08
N HIS A 552 -2.34 1.13 -21.67
CA HIS A 552 -1.39 1.84 -22.55
C HIS A 552 0.05 1.42 -22.16
N PRO A 553 0.53 0.24 -22.57
CA PRO A 553 1.83 -0.27 -22.10
C PRO A 553 3.01 0.62 -22.49
N LEU A 554 3.01 1.17 -23.70
CA LEU A 554 4.09 2.06 -24.16
C LEU A 554 4.08 3.38 -23.40
N LEU A 555 2.90 3.93 -23.06
CA LEU A 555 2.81 5.12 -22.24
C LEU A 555 3.35 4.88 -20.83
N LEU A 556 3.03 3.74 -20.23
CA LEU A 556 3.53 3.38 -18.90
C LEU A 556 5.07 3.34 -18.88
N ASP A 557 5.67 2.70 -19.89
CA ASP A 557 7.12 2.61 -20.00
C ASP A 557 7.77 3.99 -20.28
N TRP A 558 7.12 4.79 -21.13
CA TRP A 558 7.58 6.14 -21.40
C TRP A 558 7.57 7.02 -20.14
N LEU A 559 6.45 7.03 -19.38
CA LEU A 559 6.34 7.76 -18.11
C LEU A 559 7.36 7.27 -17.08
N ALA A 560 7.57 5.96 -16.96
CA ALA A 560 8.56 5.40 -16.04
C ALA A 560 9.98 5.82 -16.41
N ALA A 561 10.32 5.81 -17.70
CA ALA A 561 11.63 6.26 -18.19
C ALA A 561 11.84 7.77 -18.00
N GLU A 562 10.83 8.60 -18.28
CA GLU A 562 10.85 10.04 -18.04
C GLU A 562 11.03 10.36 -16.55
N PHE A 563 10.31 9.65 -15.68
CA PHE A 563 10.40 9.83 -14.23
C PHE A 563 11.81 9.61 -13.71
N VAL A 564 12.47 8.53 -14.16
CA VAL A 564 13.87 8.26 -13.81
C VAL A 564 14.81 9.30 -14.40
N ALA A 565 14.64 9.63 -15.70
CA ALA A 565 15.51 10.57 -16.42
C ALA A 565 15.44 12.00 -15.84
N ASN A 566 14.27 12.41 -15.34
CA ASN A 566 14.05 13.71 -14.72
C ASN A 566 14.32 13.70 -13.20
N GLY A 567 15.17 12.79 -12.72
CA GLY A 567 15.64 12.77 -11.34
C GLY A 567 14.60 12.36 -10.31
N TRP A 568 13.63 11.52 -10.71
CA TRP A 568 12.58 10.99 -9.83
C TRP A 568 11.68 12.08 -9.19
N SER A 569 11.51 13.24 -9.86
CA SER A 569 10.68 14.34 -9.40
C SER A 569 9.20 14.01 -9.55
N VAL A 570 8.50 13.95 -8.43
CA VAL A 570 7.05 13.73 -8.39
C VAL A 570 6.31 14.96 -8.91
N LYS A 571 6.78 16.17 -8.59
CA LYS A 571 6.16 17.41 -9.06
C LYS A 571 6.31 17.59 -10.58
N ASP A 572 7.43 17.18 -11.15
CA ASP A 572 7.62 17.22 -12.60
C ASP A 572 6.62 16.29 -13.32
N MET A 573 6.40 15.09 -12.79
CA MET A 573 5.40 14.17 -13.35
C MET A 573 3.99 14.75 -13.26
N HIS A 574 3.61 15.37 -12.14
CA HIS A 574 2.34 16.09 -12.01
C HIS A 574 2.21 17.20 -13.04
N ARG A 575 3.25 18.01 -13.21
CA ARG A 575 3.30 19.11 -14.21
C ARG A 575 3.02 18.55 -15.61
N GLN A 576 3.71 17.49 -16.01
CA GLN A 576 3.53 16.89 -17.32
C GLN A 576 2.09 16.39 -17.52
N ILE A 577 1.49 15.78 -16.52
CA ILE A 577 0.13 15.26 -16.60
C ILE A 577 -0.90 16.39 -16.69
N VAL A 578 -0.87 17.36 -15.75
CA VAL A 578 -1.94 18.37 -15.66
C VAL A 578 -1.90 19.43 -16.77
N LEU A 579 -0.75 19.60 -17.44
CA LEU A 579 -0.60 20.47 -18.60
C LEU A 579 -0.86 19.78 -19.93
N SER A 580 -1.04 18.44 -19.95
CA SER A 580 -1.32 17.69 -21.16
C SER A 580 -2.67 18.03 -21.78
N ALA A 581 -2.81 17.82 -23.08
CA ALA A 581 -4.10 17.91 -23.78
C ALA A 581 -5.09 16.89 -23.21
N THR A 582 -4.60 15.71 -22.86
CA THR A 582 -5.38 14.62 -22.25
C THR A 582 -6.06 15.05 -20.95
N TYR A 583 -5.35 15.72 -20.05
CA TYR A 583 -5.93 16.22 -18.80
C TYR A 583 -6.86 17.42 -19.01
N ARG A 584 -6.60 18.22 -20.04
CA ARG A 584 -7.36 19.44 -20.35
C ARG A 584 -8.66 19.17 -21.09
N GLN A 585 -8.96 17.94 -21.47
CA GLN A 585 -10.23 17.57 -22.12
C GLN A 585 -11.45 17.88 -21.24
N ALA A 586 -12.58 18.19 -21.90
CA ALA A 586 -13.88 18.28 -21.24
C ALA A 586 -14.36 16.90 -20.75
N GLY A 587 -15.07 16.88 -19.60
CA GLY A 587 -15.67 15.69 -19.01
C GLY A 587 -17.13 15.43 -19.39
N GLY A 588 -17.71 16.20 -20.29
CA GLY A 588 -19.14 16.21 -20.62
C GLY A 588 -19.76 14.89 -21.07
N PRO A 589 -21.07 14.87 -21.42
CA PRO A 589 -21.86 13.65 -21.62
C PRO A 589 -21.40 12.73 -22.76
N GLY A 590 -20.40 13.13 -23.53
CA GLY A 590 -19.75 12.28 -24.51
C GLY A 590 -20.56 11.95 -25.75
N GLN A 591 -19.87 11.41 -26.74
CA GLN A 591 -20.48 10.95 -28.00
C GLN A 591 -21.02 9.53 -27.79
N PRO A 592 -22.24 9.19 -28.26
CA PRO A 592 -22.81 7.87 -28.08
C PRO A 592 -21.92 6.75 -28.64
N GLU A 593 -21.22 7.01 -29.74
CA GLU A 593 -20.30 6.06 -30.38
C GLU A 593 -19.09 5.76 -29.48
N ALA A 594 -18.52 6.78 -28.87
CA ALA A 594 -17.40 6.64 -27.94
C ALA A 594 -17.83 5.92 -26.65
N MET A 595 -19.04 6.22 -26.15
CA MET A 595 -19.62 5.51 -25.01
C MET A 595 -19.86 4.03 -25.29
N ALA A 596 -20.20 3.65 -26.52
CA ALA A 596 -20.39 2.25 -26.90
C ALA A 596 -19.06 1.47 -26.94
N ILE A 597 -17.94 2.13 -27.23
CA ILE A 597 -16.60 1.54 -27.32
C ILE A 597 -15.92 1.52 -25.95
N ASP A 598 -15.99 2.62 -25.21
CA ASP A 598 -15.26 2.85 -23.96
C ASP A 598 -16.08 3.71 -22.99
N ALA A 599 -17.10 3.09 -22.39
CA ALA A 599 -17.99 3.76 -21.44
C ALA A 599 -17.27 4.33 -20.23
N ASP A 600 -16.26 3.61 -19.73
CA ASP A 600 -15.49 3.95 -18.53
C ASP A 600 -14.35 4.93 -18.80
N SER A 601 -14.22 5.41 -20.06
CA SER A 601 -13.17 6.34 -20.48
C SER A 601 -11.74 5.84 -20.18
N ARG A 602 -11.52 4.54 -20.28
CA ARG A 602 -10.22 3.87 -20.07
C ARG A 602 -9.18 4.30 -21.10
N LEU A 603 -9.64 4.65 -22.30
CA LEU A 603 -8.80 5.15 -23.38
C LEU A 603 -8.61 6.67 -23.33
N LEU A 604 -9.26 7.35 -22.40
CA LEU A 604 -9.16 8.80 -22.17
C LEU A 604 -9.57 9.65 -23.37
N TRP A 605 -10.64 9.23 -24.07
CA TRP A 605 -11.25 10.06 -25.11
C TRP A 605 -11.97 11.30 -24.55
N ARG A 606 -12.22 11.34 -23.23
CA ARG A 606 -12.66 12.49 -22.42
C ARG A 606 -12.02 12.46 -21.05
N PHE A 607 -12.09 13.55 -20.31
CA PHE A 607 -11.70 13.55 -18.89
C PHE A 607 -12.73 12.74 -18.06
N PRO A 608 -12.29 11.75 -17.26
CA PRO A 608 -13.20 10.96 -16.43
C PRO A 608 -13.63 11.77 -15.21
N SER A 609 -14.88 12.33 -15.25
CA SER A 609 -15.45 13.01 -14.10
C SER A 609 -15.57 12.05 -12.89
N ARG A 610 -15.24 12.53 -11.70
CA ARG A 610 -15.22 11.70 -10.49
C ARG A 610 -15.65 12.48 -9.26
N ARG A 611 -16.28 11.77 -8.30
CA ARG A 611 -16.58 12.34 -6.99
C ARG A 611 -15.31 12.67 -6.23
N LEU A 612 -15.30 13.80 -5.51
CA LEU A 612 -14.26 14.17 -4.56
C LEU A 612 -14.17 13.16 -3.42
N GLU A 613 -13.00 13.01 -2.85
CA GLU A 613 -12.77 12.21 -1.67
C GLU A 613 -13.31 12.89 -0.42
N ALA A 614 -13.62 12.10 0.59
CA ALA A 614 -14.21 12.55 1.84
C ALA A 614 -13.49 13.75 2.46
N GLU A 615 -12.16 13.68 2.50
CA GLU A 615 -11.31 14.73 3.06
C GLU A 615 -11.40 16.02 2.25
N ALA A 616 -11.40 15.91 0.91
CA ALA A 616 -11.52 17.08 0.03
C ALA A 616 -12.91 17.71 0.13
N ILE A 617 -13.97 16.92 0.29
CA ILE A 617 -15.34 17.42 0.52
C ILE A 617 -15.39 18.22 1.82
N ARG A 618 -14.93 17.64 2.94
CA ARG A 618 -14.91 18.30 4.23
C ARG A 618 -14.07 19.57 4.23
N ASP A 619 -12.85 19.50 3.72
CA ASP A 619 -11.94 20.62 3.67
C ASP A 619 -12.48 21.75 2.77
N SER A 620 -13.18 21.39 1.66
CA SER A 620 -13.86 22.35 0.79
C SER A 620 -15.02 23.05 1.50
N MET A 621 -15.85 22.35 2.28
CA MET A 621 -16.91 22.93 3.07
C MET A 621 -16.36 23.98 4.06
N LEU A 622 -15.29 23.62 4.79
CA LEU A 622 -14.60 24.50 5.72
C LEU A 622 -13.95 25.71 5.02
N ALA A 623 -13.40 25.52 3.81
CA ALA A 623 -12.81 26.59 3.02
C ALA A 623 -13.87 27.58 2.55
N VAL A 624 -15.01 27.09 2.05
CA VAL A 624 -16.11 27.90 1.54
C VAL A 624 -16.82 28.66 2.66
N SER A 625 -16.99 28.02 3.83
CA SER A 625 -17.54 28.70 5.03
C SER A 625 -16.59 29.73 5.65
N GLY A 626 -15.29 29.71 5.24
CA GLY A 626 -14.26 30.60 5.80
C GLY A 626 -13.71 30.14 7.15
N ARG A 627 -14.00 28.90 7.55
CA ARG A 627 -13.64 28.37 8.87
C ARG A 627 -12.45 27.41 8.85
N LEU A 628 -11.88 27.11 7.66
CA LEU A 628 -10.75 26.22 7.51
C LEU A 628 -9.50 26.72 8.24
N ASN A 629 -9.01 25.93 9.19
CA ASN A 629 -7.76 26.19 9.89
C ASN A 629 -6.60 25.55 9.09
N LEU A 630 -5.70 26.37 8.57
CA LEU A 630 -4.58 25.98 7.72
C LEU A 630 -3.29 25.66 8.49
N VAL A 631 -3.34 25.53 9.81
CA VAL A 631 -2.19 25.14 10.64
C VAL A 631 -1.74 23.72 10.26
N MET A 632 -0.46 23.59 9.90
CA MET A 632 0.15 22.35 9.47
C MET A 632 0.85 21.62 10.62
N GLY A 633 0.95 20.30 10.46
CA GLY A 633 1.81 19.46 11.28
C GLY A 633 1.33 19.25 12.72
N GLY A 634 2.13 18.53 13.49
CA GLY A 634 1.88 18.25 14.89
C GLY A 634 0.80 17.21 15.15
N ARG A 635 0.51 17.01 16.42
CA ARG A 635 -0.51 16.05 16.87
C ARG A 635 -1.86 16.35 16.24
N GLY A 636 -2.56 15.30 15.80
CA GLY A 636 -3.86 15.41 15.17
C GLY A 636 -4.99 15.84 16.10
N PHE A 637 -6.06 16.41 15.53
CA PHE A 637 -7.31 16.70 16.24
C PHE A 637 -8.20 15.45 16.30
N ASP A 638 -9.15 15.45 17.25
CA ASP A 638 -9.99 14.28 17.50
C ASP A 638 -11.26 14.28 16.64
N LEU A 639 -11.58 13.14 16.01
CA LEU A 639 -12.87 12.83 15.40
C LEU A 639 -13.79 12.07 16.37
N PHE A 640 -13.24 11.49 17.43
CA PHE A 640 -13.94 10.69 18.43
C PHE A 640 -13.61 11.20 19.83
N ARG A 641 -14.48 10.92 20.78
CA ARG A 641 -14.28 11.32 22.19
C ARG A 641 -13.20 10.50 22.91
N SER A 642 -12.76 9.40 22.30
CA SER A 642 -11.65 8.56 22.77
C SER A 642 -10.60 8.42 21.68
N ARG A 643 -9.33 8.36 22.06
CA ARG A 643 -8.18 8.20 21.14
C ARG A 643 -7.69 6.75 21.00
N GLY A 644 -8.35 5.82 21.64
CA GLY A 644 -8.01 4.41 21.65
C GLY A 644 -8.64 3.71 22.85
N GLY A 645 -8.56 2.39 22.90
CA GLY A 645 -9.10 1.58 23.99
C GLY A 645 -9.83 0.32 23.51
N LEU A 646 -10.57 -0.29 24.43
CA LEU A 646 -11.22 -1.60 24.21
C LEU A 646 -12.50 -1.54 23.37
N SER A 647 -13.23 -0.46 23.39
CA SER A 647 -14.46 -0.29 22.58
C SER A 647 -15.09 1.08 22.76
N GLY A 648 -15.99 1.43 21.83
CA GLY A 648 -16.85 2.60 21.90
C GLY A 648 -16.10 3.89 21.57
N PHE A 649 -16.11 4.25 20.31
CA PHE A 649 -15.56 5.50 19.82
C PHE A 649 -16.70 6.45 19.40
N PRO A 650 -17.39 7.09 20.39
CA PRO A 650 -18.47 8.03 20.07
C PRO A 650 -17.91 9.19 19.24
N PRO A 651 -18.54 9.52 18.10
CA PRO A 651 -18.05 10.59 17.25
C PRO A 651 -18.24 11.96 17.91
N ILE A 652 -17.40 12.91 17.48
CA ILE A 652 -17.55 14.33 17.75
C ILE A 652 -18.31 14.94 16.58
N GLU A 653 -19.44 15.56 16.83
CA GLU A 653 -20.30 16.15 15.80
C GLU A 653 -20.10 17.66 15.63
N GLN A 654 -19.56 18.34 16.65
CA GLN A 654 -19.28 19.77 16.64
C GLN A 654 -17.80 20.03 16.91
N PHE A 655 -17.17 20.82 16.06
CA PHE A 655 -15.73 21.05 16.08
C PHE A 655 -15.40 22.50 16.46
N GLY A 656 -14.53 22.65 17.46
CA GLY A 656 -13.87 23.93 17.74
C GLY A 656 -12.80 24.27 16.68
N PRO A 657 -12.08 25.39 16.83
CA PRO A 657 -11.07 25.85 15.86
C PRO A 657 -9.99 24.81 15.53
N GLU A 658 -9.55 24.04 16.51
CA GLU A 658 -8.55 22.97 16.31
C GLU A 658 -9.10 21.83 15.46
N GLY A 659 -10.36 21.46 15.66
CA GLY A 659 -11.02 20.41 14.89
C GLY A 659 -11.43 20.84 13.46
N ARG A 660 -11.20 22.09 13.09
CA ARG A 660 -11.41 22.61 11.72
C ARG A 660 -10.14 22.64 10.88
N ARG A 661 -9.08 21.99 11.33
CA ARG A 661 -7.88 21.74 10.52
C ARG A 661 -8.22 20.81 9.36
N ARG A 662 -7.33 20.75 8.37
CA ARG A 662 -7.45 19.80 7.26
C ARG A 662 -7.56 18.38 7.77
N MET A 663 -8.39 17.57 7.10
CA MET A 663 -8.73 16.21 7.56
C MET A 663 -7.53 15.26 7.61
N ILE A 664 -6.45 15.52 6.86
CA ILE A 664 -5.20 14.78 6.97
C ILE A 664 -4.59 14.83 8.39
N TYR A 665 -4.91 15.85 9.16
CA TYR A 665 -4.49 16.01 10.56
C TYR A 665 -5.51 15.43 11.56
N ALA A 666 -6.55 14.75 11.09
CA ALA A 666 -7.43 14.03 12.01
C ALA A 666 -6.72 12.84 12.65
N HIS A 667 -6.91 12.64 13.95
CA HIS A 667 -6.44 11.44 14.64
C HIS A 667 -7.18 10.21 14.11
N LYS A 668 -6.45 9.31 13.44
CA LYS A 668 -7.00 8.18 12.73
C LYS A 668 -6.97 6.92 13.59
N ILE A 669 -8.15 6.52 14.07
CA ILE A 669 -8.34 5.27 14.80
C ILE A 669 -8.50 4.15 13.76
N ARG A 670 -7.64 3.13 13.84
CA ARG A 670 -7.65 2.02 12.90
C ARG A 670 -8.97 1.25 12.99
N MET A 671 -9.56 0.92 11.82
CA MET A 671 -10.83 0.22 11.64
C MET A 671 -12.07 1.01 12.08
N GLU A 672 -11.92 2.28 12.49
CA GLU A 672 -13.05 3.15 12.80
C GLU A 672 -13.31 4.16 11.69
N LYS A 673 -14.60 4.38 11.42
CA LYS A 673 -15.07 5.33 10.40
C LYS A 673 -15.79 6.48 11.06
N GLU A 674 -15.42 7.69 10.69
CA GLU A 674 -16.12 8.90 11.10
C GLU A 674 -17.57 8.88 10.57
N SER A 675 -18.52 9.42 11.34
CA SER A 675 -19.95 9.24 11.10
C SER A 675 -20.47 9.87 9.81
N VAL A 676 -19.95 11.02 9.41
CA VAL A 676 -20.38 11.75 8.20
C VAL A 676 -19.56 11.33 7.00
N PHE A 677 -18.26 11.55 7.07
CA PHE A 677 -17.34 11.37 5.94
C PHE A 677 -16.89 9.91 5.75
N GLY A 678 -17.05 9.06 6.74
CA GLY A 678 -16.85 7.61 6.60
C GLY A 678 -17.80 6.98 5.58
N ALA A 679 -18.98 7.56 5.38
CA ALA A 679 -19.92 7.15 4.33
C ALA A 679 -19.42 7.46 2.90
N PHE A 680 -18.40 8.31 2.76
CA PHE A 680 -17.78 8.71 1.49
C PHE A 680 -16.54 7.88 1.14
N ASP A 681 -16.53 6.61 1.52
CA ASP A 681 -15.47 5.65 1.25
C ASP A 681 -14.09 6.06 1.85
N CYS A 682 -14.10 6.81 2.96
CA CYS A 682 -12.87 7.16 3.68
C CYS A 682 -12.21 5.88 4.20
N PRO A 683 -10.92 5.64 3.92
CA PRO A 683 -10.21 4.45 4.40
C PRO A 683 -10.10 4.40 5.91
N ASP A 684 -10.28 3.21 6.48
CA ASP A 684 -10.18 2.95 7.92
C ASP A 684 -8.79 2.46 8.37
N ALA A 685 -7.83 2.43 7.46
CA ALA A 685 -6.45 1.98 7.69
C ALA A 685 -6.32 0.50 8.16
N GLY A 686 -7.37 -0.31 8.00
CA GLY A 686 -7.32 -1.74 8.32
C GLY A 686 -6.42 -2.53 7.37
N GLN A 687 -6.42 -2.14 6.09
CA GLN A 687 -5.66 -2.80 5.02
C GLN A 687 -4.97 -1.76 4.13
N THR A 688 -3.95 -2.19 3.39
CA THR A 688 -3.36 -1.42 2.29
C THR A 688 -4.45 -1.11 1.26
N LEU A 689 -4.55 0.15 0.86
CA LEU A 689 -5.55 0.57 -0.10
C LEU A 689 -4.87 1.17 -1.33
N ASP A 690 -4.81 0.38 -2.37
CA ASP A 690 -4.22 0.77 -3.66
C ASP A 690 -5.12 1.73 -4.45
N ARG A 691 -6.44 1.58 -4.32
CA ARG A 691 -7.46 2.43 -4.94
C ARG A 691 -8.66 2.61 -4.02
N ARG A 692 -9.05 3.86 -3.81
CA ARG A 692 -10.29 4.17 -3.06
C ARG A 692 -11.52 3.74 -3.87
N ARG A 693 -12.46 3.10 -3.20
CA ARG A 693 -13.80 2.87 -3.76
C ARG A 693 -14.51 4.21 -3.95
N ARG A 694 -15.42 4.26 -4.90
CA ARG A 694 -16.26 5.43 -5.17
C ARG A 694 -17.70 4.98 -5.31
N SER A 695 -18.36 4.86 -4.17
CA SER A 695 -19.79 4.55 -4.15
C SER A 695 -20.62 5.82 -4.30
N THR A 696 -21.84 5.69 -4.82
CA THR A 696 -22.86 6.75 -4.79
C THR A 696 -24.10 6.15 -4.11
N THR A 697 -24.36 6.61 -2.90
CA THR A 697 -25.42 6.04 -2.06
C THR A 697 -26.36 7.12 -1.52
N PRO A 698 -27.63 6.81 -1.28
CA PRO A 698 -28.58 7.75 -0.64
C PRO A 698 -28.10 8.22 0.74
N ILE A 699 -27.34 7.39 1.48
CA ILE A 699 -26.79 7.76 2.79
C ILE A 699 -25.82 8.93 2.68
N GLN A 700 -25.02 9.00 1.62
CA GLN A 700 -24.12 10.12 1.38
C GLN A 700 -24.89 11.44 1.23
N ALA A 701 -25.92 11.47 0.41
CA ALA A 701 -26.77 12.65 0.25
C ALA A 701 -27.48 13.03 1.56
N LEU A 702 -28.02 12.05 2.30
CA LEU A 702 -28.65 12.30 3.60
C LEU A 702 -27.67 12.84 4.63
N ASN A 703 -26.46 12.31 4.70
CA ASN A 703 -25.42 12.79 5.62
C ASN A 703 -24.99 14.22 5.29
N LEU A 704 -24.75 14.55 4.03
CA LEU A 704 -24.41 15.90 3.61
C LEU A 704 -25.55 16.89 3.83
N PHE A 705 -26.80 16.44 3.74
CA PHE A 705 -27.94 17.34 3.92
C PHE A 705 -28.34 17.55 5.38
N ASN A 706 -28.19 16.53 6.24
CA ASN A 706 -28.77 16.53 7.59
C ASN A 706 -27.77 16.46 8.73
N SER A 707 -26.44 16.29 8.45
CA SER A 707 -25.48 16.20 9.55
C SER A 707 -25.35 17.54 10.29
N PRO A 708 -25.16 17.53 11.62
CA PRO A 708 -24.89 18.75 12.38
C PRO A 708 -23.70 19.52 11.83
N PHE A 709 -22.66 18.85 11.37
CA PHE A 709 -21.50 19.46 10.72
C PHE A 709 -21.88 20.28 9.49
N THR A 710 -22.64 19.69 8.55
CA THR A 710 -23.02 20.39 7.31
C THR A 710 -23.94 21.56 7.57
N ILE A 711 -24.86 21.44 8.53
CA ILE A 711 -25.77 22.54 8.94
C ILE A 711 -24.95 23.69 9.50
N ASP A 712 -24.03 23.44 10.44
CA ASP A 712 -23.16 24.45 11.07
C ASP A 712 -22.25 25.13 10.02
N GLU A 713 -21.71 24.40 9.04
CA GLU A 713 -20.92 24.98 7.97
C GLU A 713 -21.77 25.77 6.96
N ALA A 714 -23.01 25.38 6.69
CA ALA A 714 -23.92 26.15 5.83
C ALA A 714 -24.35 27.48 6.46
N GLU A 715 -24.59 27.50 7.78
CA GLU A 715 -24.86 28.72 8.55
C GLU A 715 -23.65 29.66 8.55
N ALA A 716 -22.45 29.12 8.78
CA ALA A 716 -21.20 29.89 8.70
C ALA A 716 -20.94 30.43 7.30
N PHE A 717 -21.22 29.64 6.26
CA PHE A 717 -21.12 30.07 4.88
C PHE A 717 -22.07 31.22 4.56
N ALA A 718 -23.33 31.14 4.99
CA ALA A 718 -24.30 32.21 4.85
C ALA A 718 -23.85 33.49 5.56
N ALA A 719 -23.32 33.37 6.79
CA ALA A 719 -22.79 34.49 7.55
C ALA A 719 -21.61 35.18 6.82
N ARG A 720 -20.69 34.37 6.26
CA ARG A 720 -19.58 34.85 5.43
C ARG A 720 -20.09 35.63 4.21
N VAL A 721 -21.01 35.05 3.45
CA VAL A 721 -21.59 35.70 2.26
C VAL A 721 -22.25 37.02 2.63
N THR A 722 -23.03 37.05 3.70
CA THR A 722 -23.67 38.27 4.18
C THR A 722 -22.64 39.33 4.55
N GLN A 723 -21.57 38.94 5.26
CA GLN A 723 -20.51 39.88 5.63
C GLN A 723 -19.76 40.44 4.41
N GLU A 724 -19.46 39.62 3.42
CA GLU A 724 -18.71 40.00 2.23
C GLU A 724 -19.54 40.90 1.28
N VAL A 725 -20.86 40.77 1.29
CA VAL A 725 -21.79 41.61 0.47
C VAL A 725 -22.26 42.86 1.24
N ALA A 726 -22.23 42.92 2.55
CA ALA A 726 -22.77 44.04 3.39
C ALA A 726 -22.05 45.39 3.18
N GLY A 727 -21.06 45.54 2.29
CA GLY A 727 -20.36 46.79 2.02
C GLY A 727 -21.11 47.78 1.15
N ALA A 728 -22.29 47.47 0.59
CA ALA A 728 -23.12 48.33 -0.22
C ALA A 728 -24.46 48.59 0.52
N GLY A 729 -24.59 49.69 1.15
CA GLY A 729 -25.69 50.28 1.95
C GLY A 729 -27.00 49.49 2.02
N ALA A 730 -27.34 49.13 3.25
CA ALA A 730 -28.57 48.39 3.59
C ALA A 730 -29.75 49.38 3.74
N ASP A 731 -30.42 49.73 2.62
CA ASP A 731 -31.72 50.36 2.69
C ASP A 731 -32.78 49.37 2.20
N ASP A 732 -33.95 49.36 2.86
CA ASP A 732 -35.07 48.46 2.57
C ASP A 732 -35.54 48.45 1.10
N GLU A 733 -35.18 49.48 0.31
CA GLU A 733 -35.50 49.56 -1.13
C GLU A 733 -34.60 48.65 -2.03
N HIS A 734 -33.50 48.06 -1.50
CA HIS A 734 -32.53 47.27 -2.29
C HIS A 734 -32.44 45.80 -1.87
N VAL A 735 -33.41 45.27 -1.13
CA VAL A 735 -33.38 43.87 -0.61
C VAL A 735 -33.23 42.85 -1.73
N ASP A 736 -33.93 43.00 -2.83
CA ASP A 736 -33.84 42.07 -3.98
C ASP A 736 -32.48 42.08 -4.65
N GLU A 737 -31.87 43.25 -4.77
CA GLU A 737 -30.52 43.38 -5.32
C GLU A 737 -29.49 42.76 -4.39
N GLN A 738 -29.62 42.96 -3.07
CA GLN A 738 -28.75 42.36 -2.07
C GLN A 738 -28.87 40.83 -2.08
N ILE A 739 -30.08 40.26 -2.16
CA ILE A 739 -30.31 38.79 -2.31
C ILE A 739 -29.63 38.30 -3.61
N SER A 740 -29.76 38.99 -4.73
CA SER A 740 -29.10 38.61 -5.97
C SER A 740 -27.57 38.59 -5.86
N GLN A 741 -26.99 39.58 -5.19
CA GLN A 741 -25.55 39.66 -4.94
C GLN A 741 -25.09 38.55 -3.98
N GLN A 742 -25.88 38.21 -2.94
CA GLN A 742 -25.61 37.10 -2.03
C GLN A 742 -25.64 35.74 -2.77
N VAL A 743 -26.63 35.55 -3.65
CA VAL A 743 -26.69 34.31 -4.49
C VAL A 743 -25.47 34.22 -5.38
N GLU A 744 -25.10 35.30 -6.06
CA GLU A 744 -23.91 35.31 -6.92
C GLU A 744 -22.62 35.01 -6.11
N ARG A 745 -22.46 35.67 -4.98
CA ARG A 745 -21.29 35.44 -4.11
C ARG A 745 -21.22 33.98 -3.60
N ALA A 746 -22.35 33.41 -3.22
CA ALA A 746 -22.42 32.02 -2.79
C ALA A 746 -22.00 31.04 -3.90
N PHE A 747 -22.44 31.25 -5.16
CA PHE A 747 -22.00 30.44 -6.30
C PHE A 747 -20.50 30.60 -6.59
N LEU A 748 -19.98 31.81 -6.57
CA LEU A 748 -18.55 32.09 -6.78
C LEU A 748 -17.68 31.36 -5.75
N LEU A 749 -18.09 31.32 -4.50
CA LEU A 749 -17.37 30.64 -3.43
C LEU A 749 -17.50 29.11 -3.52
N ALA A 750 -18.69 28.59 -3.78
CA ALA A 750 -18.93 27.14 -3.78
C ALA A 750 -18.44 26.45 -5.06
N VAL A 751 -18.76 27.04 -6.23
CA VAL A 751 -18.57 26.36 -7.54
C VAL A 751 -17.74 27.17 -8.53
N ALA A 752 -17.17 28.30 -8.09
CA ALA A 752 -16.27 29.17 -8.87
C ALA A 752 -16.91 29.76 -10.17
N ARG A 753 -18.23 29.91 -10.23
CA ARG A 753 -18.96 30.56 -11.31
C ARG A 753 -20.13 31.39 -10.79
N ALA A 754 -20.62 32.33 -11.60
CA ALA A 754 -21.90 32.96 -11.33
C ALA A 754 -23.07 32.01 -11.69
N PRO A 755 -24.25 32.18 -11.06
CA PRO A 755 -25.46 31.48 -11.47
C PRO A 755 -25.92 32.00 -12.87
N ASP A 756 -26.53 31.14 -13.67
CA ASP A 756 -27.27 31.59 -14.85
C ASP A 756 -28.60 32.28 -14.44
N ASP A 757 -29.34 32.79 -15.43
CA ASP A 757 -30.55 33.56 -15.13
C ASP A 757 -31.64 32.70 -14.46
N VAL A 758 -31.76 31.42 -14.86
CA VAL A 758 -32.74 30.47 -14.28
C VAL A 758 -32.35 30.08 -12.85
N GLU A 759 -31.09 29.78 -12.65
CA GLU A 759 -30.51 29.50 -11.32
C GLU A 759 -30.67 30.70 -10.39
N ARG A 760 -30.36 31.90 -10.89
CA ARG A 760 -30.45 33.17 -10.12
C ARG A 760 -31.88 33.39 -9.64
N GLU A 761 -32.88 33.27 -10.53
CA GLU A 761 -34.29 33.48 -10.19
C GLU A 761 -34.75 32.47 -9.13
N ALA A 762 -34.46 31.15 -9.34
CA ALA A 762 -34.84 30.09 -8.44
C ALA A 762 -34.15 30.24 -7.07
N CYS A 763 -32.85 30.53 -7.06
CA CYS A 763 -32.09 30.68 -5.82
C CYS A 763 -32.50 31.95 -5.03
N CYS A 764 -32.83 33.06 -5.68
CA CYS A 764 -33.40 34.24 -5.02
C CYS A 764 -34.74 33.90 -4.37
N ALA A 765 -35.58 33.11 -4.98
CA ALA A 765 -36.84 32.64 -4.38
C ALA A 765 -36.57 31.80 -3.12
N VAL A 766 -35.63 30.85 -3.18
CA VAL A 766 -35.23 30.06 -2.01
C VAL A 766 -34.72 30.93 -0.86
N VAL A 767 -33.91 31.94 -1.15
CA VAL A 767 -33.37 32.86 -0.12
C VAL A 767 -34.48 33.65 0.54
N ARG A 768 -35.47 34.14 -0.24
CA ARG A 768 -36.62 34.88 0.30
C ARG A 768 -37.51 34.02 1.21
N GLU A 769 -37.72 32.75 0.84
CA GLU A 769 -38.66 31.86 1.55
C GLU A 769 -37.99 31.14 2.72
N HIS A 770 -36.74 30.69 2.54
CA HIS A 770 -36.07 29.77 3.46
C HIS A 770 -34.76 30.29 4.03
N GLY A 771 -34.32 31.47 3.62
CA GLY A 771 -33.08 32.11 4.05
C GLY A 771 -31.82 31.63 3.33
N LEU A 772 -30.77 32.43 3.42
CA LEU A 772 -29.50 32.21 2.73
C LEU A 772 -28.81 30.91 3.15
N ALA A 773 -28.90 30.49 4.43
CA ALA A 773 -28.31 29.26 4.94
C ALA A 773 -28.88 28.01 4.24
N SER A 774 -30.17 28.04 3.86
CA SER A 774 -30.82 26.95 3.10
C SER A 774 -30.25 26.82 1.70
N LEU A 775 -30.01 27.95 1.01
CA LEU A 775 -29.31 27.95 -0.28
C LEU A 775 -27.87 27.44 -0.13
N CYS A 776 -27.15 27.94 0.87
CA CYS A 776 -25.76 27.50 1.13
C CYS A 776 -25.69 25.99 1.36
N ARG A 777 -26.61 25.43 2.16
CA ARG A 777 -26.72 23.97 2.36
C ARG A 777 -27.01 23.22 1.06
N ALA A 778 -27.90 23.74 0.21
CA ALA A 778 -28.19 23.14 -1.10
C ALA A 778 -26.94 23.15 -2.00
N LEU A 779 -26.21 24.26 -2.08
CA LEU A 779 -24.98 24.37 -2.89
C LEU A 779 -23.91 23.36 -2.46
N LEU A 780 -23.70 23.14 -1.15
CA LEU A 780 -22.78 22.17 -0.61
C LEU A 780 -23.15 20.72 -0.97
N ASN A 781 -24.37 20.47 -1.42
CA ASN A 781 -24.90 19.17 -1.83
C ASN A 781 -25.02 19.00 -3.37
N THR A 782 -24.64 19.99 -4.16
CA THR A 782 -24.71 19.89 -5.62
C THR A 782 -23.62 18.97 -6.16
N ASN A 783 -23.92 18.31 -7.29
CA ASN A 783 -22.90 17.54 -8.00
C ASN A 783 -21.71 18.42 -8.42
N GLU A 784 -21.94 19.67 -8.77
CA GLU A 784 -20.89 20.60 -9.16
C GLU A 784 -19.92 20.89 -7.99
N PHE A 785 -20.41 20.88 -6.75
CA PHE A 785 -19.57 20.97 -5.56
C PHE A 785 -18.81 19.68 -5.27
N LEU A 786 -19.45 18.53 -5.46
CA LEU A 786 -18.97 17.22 -4.99
C LEU A 786 -18.11 16.48 -6.02
N PHE A 787 -18.11 16.87 -7.30
CA PHE A 787 -17.38 16.17 -8.36
C PHE A 787 -16.30 17.05 -8.98
N LEU A 788 -15.22 16.41 -9.40
CA LEU A 788 -14.27 16.95 -10.35
C LEU A 788 -14.87 16.86 -11.74
N PRO A 789 -15.05 18.01 -12.40
CA PRO A 789 -15.68 18.07 -13.73
C PRO A 789 -14.78 17.56 -14.85
#